data_dd0fe79354fb417648e0b8752ae7ed02
#
_entry.id   dd0fe79354fb417648e0b8752ae7ed02
#
_cell.length_a   1.000
_cell.length_b   1.000
_cell.length_c   1.000
_cell.angle_alpha   90.00
_cell.angle_beta   90.00
_cell.angle_gamma   90.00
#
_symmetry.space_group_name_H-M   'P 1'
#
loop_
_entity.id
_entity.type
_entity.pdbx_description
1 polymer ?
#
loop_
_entity_poly.entity_id
_entity_poly.type
_entity_poly.pdbx_seq_one_letter_code
_entity_poly.pdbx_strand_id
1 'polypeptide(L)'
;MTDLARPAFHGFEQLPLREYAERAYLDYSMYVVLDRALPFIGDGLKPVQRRIIYAMSELGLNAAAKPKKSARTVGDVIGKYHPHGDSACYEALVLMAQPFSYRYPLIEGQGNFGSTDDPKSFAAMRYTESKLTPIAEVLLGEINQGTTDWTPNFDGTLEEPTWMPARLPHLLLNGTTGIAVGMATDVPPHNLNEIVSALLHLLDDPEASIGDLLEHVKGPDYPSAAEIITPAADLRTMYETGYGSVRARSTFFKDGTNIVINALPFQVSPSKVIEQIAAQMRAKKLPWLEDIRDESDHANPVRVVLVPRSNRVDAEQLMGHLFATTDLERSYRVNLNVIGLDGRPQVKNLKMLLSEWLQFRGTTVTRRLTHRLEKVERRLHLLEGLLVAFLNLDEVIHIIRTEDEPKRALIARFELSDDQAEYILETKLKQLARLEEMKIRGEQDELAKERDKIQSILDSKAKLRKLIRDELVADAKKFGDARRSPLVQRGAAQAIDETELVPSEPMTVVLSEKGWIRAAKGHDMDPSTLSYRDGDALLGSVRARSTQQVAFLDSEGRAYSTLVHTLPSARGNGEPLTGRFSPAPGSAFMTLASGENATRFVLASTHGYGFVTRFENLTGRNKAGKAMLNLTSGSKVLTPAVVANPDTDRIVAVTSSGNLLAIPASDLPELDKGKGNKIIEIPKAKLATERVVAVVAVGPGNSLLVRSGQRTMNLSYKDLEAYLGSRASRGHLLPRGWQKVEGLSVE
;
A
#
# COMPACT_ATOMS: atom_id res chain seq x y z
N MET A 1 41.69 -8.59 -34.11
CA MET A 1 40.66 -7.55 -33.88
C MET A 1 40.95 -6.48 -34.93
N THR A 2 40.22 -6.49 -36.02
CA THR A 2 40.40 -5.64 -37.15
C THR A 2 39.82 -4.25 -36.87
N ASP A 3 40.70 -3.28 -36.82
CA ASP A 3 40.39 -1.86 -36.79
C ASP A 3 39.64 -1.50 -38.10
N LEU A 4 38.33 -1.43 -38.03
CA LEU A 4 37.48 -0.92 -39.11
C LEU A 4 37.65 0.61 -39.13
N ALA A 5 38.46 1.10 -40.06
CA ALA A 5 38.59 2.51 -40.35
C ALA A 5 37.21 3.16 -40.57
N ARG A 6 36.85 4.10 -39.70
CA ARG A 6 35.61 4.88 -39.81
C ARG A 6 35.67 5.77 -41.04
N PRO A 7 34.70 5.73 -41.95
CA PRO A 7 34.66 6.69 -43.05
C PRO A 7 34.42 8.09 -42.51
N ALA A 8 35.30 9.02 -42.79
CA ALA A 8 35.17 10.43 -42.44
C ALA A 8 34.08 11.07 -43.31
N PHE A 9 32.84 11.12 -42.82
CA PHE A 9 31.81 11.96 -43.41
C PHE A 9 31.93 13.36 -42.81
N HIS A 10 32.30 14.32 -43.62
CA HIS A 10 32.30 15.73 -43.25
C HIS A 10 30.87 16.21 -43.02
N GLY A 11 30.54 16.57 -41.76
CA GLY A 11 29.30 17.25 -41.39
C GLY A 11 28.31 16.48 -40.49
N PHE A 12 28.60 15.21 -40.14
CA PHE A 12 27.75 14.42 -39.22
C PHE A 12 28.60 13.76 -38.15
N GLU A 13 28.16 13.92 -36.88
CA GLU A 13 28.73 13.17 -35.78
C GLU A 13 28.15 11.74 -35.80
N GLN A 14 29.02 10.74 -35.88
CA GLN A 14 28.63 9.33 -35.85
C GLN A 14 29.04 8.71 -34.51
N LEU A 15 28.06 8.36 -33.72
CA LEU A 15 28.25 7.61 -32.46
C LEU A 15 27.69 6.20 -32.61
N PRO A 16 28.38 5.15 -32.12
CA PRO A 16 27.81 3.81 -32.02
C PRO A 16 26.50 3.87 -31.24
N LEU A 17 25.44 3.21 -31.70
CA LEU A 17 24.13 3.20 -31.05
C LEU A 17 24.21 2.81 -29.57
N ARG A 18 25.09 1.87 -29.23
CA ARG A 18 25.32 1.44 -27.86
C ARG A 18 25.85 2.59 -26.97
N GLU A 19 26.88 3.27 -27.44
CA GLU A 19 27.50 4.39 -26.71
C GLU A 19 26.53 5.56 -26.56
N TYR A 20 25.79 5.88 -27.61
CA TYR A 20 24.72 6.87 -27.55
C TYR A 20 23.63 6.50 -26.56
N ALA A 21 23.14 5.26 -26.63
CA ALA A 21 22.07 4.79 -25.70
C ALA A 21 22.52 4.75 -24.25
N GLU A 22 23.74 4.27 -23.98
CA GLU A 22 24.31 4.24 -22.63
C GLU A 22 24.44 5.67 -22.04
N ARG A 23 24.97 6.60 -22.81
CA ARG A 23 25.13 8.00 -22.40
C ARG A 23 23.80 8.70 -22.20
N ALA A 24 22.92 8.64 -23.19
CA ALA A 24 21.60 9.27 -23.12
C ALA A 24 20.75 8.71 -21.97
N TYR A 25 20.83 7.39 -21.69
CA TYR A 25 20.14 6.77 -20.57
C TYR A 25 20.73 7.19 -19.22
N LEU A 26 22.05 7.32 -19.11
CA LEU A 26 22.71 7.81 -17.90
C LEU A 26 22.31 9.27 -17.61
N ASP A 27 22.41 10.14 -18.62
CA ASP A 27 22.04 11.56 -18.47
C ASP A 27 20.56 11.70 -18.09
N TYR A 28 19.66 10.94 -18.74
CA TYR A 28 18.25 10.90 -18.38
C TYR A 28 18.03 10.39 -16.97
N SER A 29 18.73 9.33 -16.55
CA SER A 29 18.61 8.74 -15.21
C SER A 29 19.05 9.73 -14.14
N MET A 30 20.18 10.43 -14.35
CA MET A 30 20.67 11.47 -13.44
C MET A 30 19.67 12.63 -13.34
N TYR A 31 19.14 13.09 -14.47
CA TYR A 31 18.12 14.13 -14.50
C TYR A 31 16.86 13.71 -13.72
N VAL A 32 16.35 12.49 -13.92
CA VAL A 32 15.16 12.00 -13.23
C VAL A 32 15.39 11.88 -11.73
N VAL A 33 16.59 11.48 -11.30
CA VAL A 33 16.94 11.36 -9.86
C VAL A 33 17.10 12.74 -9.23
N LEU A 34 17.93 13.61 -9.81
CA LEU A 34 18.36 14.85 -9.17
C LEU A 34 17.40 16.02 -9.39
N ASP A 35 16.72 16.06 -10.55
CA ASP A 35 15.93 17.25 -10.97
C ASP A 35 14.45 16.96 -11.27
N ARG A 36 13.93 15.81 -10.84
CA ARG A 36 12.51 15.47 -11.06
C ARG A 36 11.85 14.78 -9.89
N ALA A 37 12.36 13.61 -9.47
CA ALA A 37 11.59 12.66 -8.66
C ALA A 37 11.86 12.78 -7.16
N LEU A 38 13.12 13.07 -6.76
CA LEU A 38 13.50 13.12 -5.36
C LEU A 38 13.43 14.54 -4.80
N PRO A 39 13.02 14.71 -3.52
CA PRO A 39 13.00 15.99 -2.86
C PRO A 39 14.41 16.35 -2.34
N PHE A 40 14.70 17.64 -2.25
CA PHE A 40 15.86 18.15 -1.53
C PHE A 40 15.58 18.22 -0.03
N ILE A 41 16.52 17.79 0.80
CA ILE A 41 16.33 17.70 2.27
C ILE A 41 16.06 19.07 2.92
N GLY A 42 16.65 20.14 2.39
CA GLY A 42 16.55 21.48 2.97
C GLY A 42 15.14 22.07 2.92
N ASP A 43 14.50 22.03 1.75
CA ASP A 43 13.16 22.59 1.56
C ASP A 43 12.05 21.54 1.37
N GLY A 44 12.40 20.27 1.20
CA GLY A 44 11.45 19.17 1.04
C GLY A 44 10.70 19.20 -0.28
N LEU A 45 11.11 20.00 -1.25
CA LEU A 45 10.41 20.21 -2.50
C LEU A 45 11.09 19.49 -3.68
N LYS A 46 10.25 19.05 -4.62
CA LYS A 46 10.70 18.70 -5.97
C LYS A 46 10.86 19.96 -6.81
N PRO A 47 11.68 19.95 -7.88
CA PRO A 47 11.90 21.14 -8.71
C PRO A 47 10.61 21.80 -9.23
N VAL A 48 9.64 21.02 -9.72
CA VAL A 48 8.36 21.58 -10.19
C VAL A 48 7.59 22.30 -9.06
N GLN A 49 7.59 21.75 -7.85
CA GLN A 49 6.92 22.37 -6.70
C GLN A 49 7.61 23.66 -6.29
N ARG A 50 8.95 23.67 -6.25
CA ARG A 50 9.78 24.86 -5.94
C ARG A 50 9.51 25.97 -6.96
N ARG A 51 9.49 25.66 -8.25
CA ARG A 51 9.22 26.58 -9.34
C ARG A 51 7.81 27.16 -9.29
N ILE A 52 6.80 26.35 -8.93
CA ILE A 52 5.41 26.83 -8.73
C ILE A 52 5.35 27.84 -7.57
N ILE A 53 5.91 27.50 -6.40
CA ILE A 53 5.88 28.37 -5.22
C ILE A 53 6.64 29.67 -5.50
N TYR A 54 7.79 29.60 -6.18
CA TYR A 54 8.57 30.77 -6.57
C TYR A 54 7.82 31.66 -7.55
N ALA A 55 7.27 31.12 -8.62
CA ALA A 55 6.50 31.89 -9.60
C ALA A 55 5.28 32.55 -8.97
N MET A 56 4.58 31.87 -8.05
CA MET A 56 3.47 32.48 -7.30
C MET A 56 3.92 33.67 -6.44
N SER A 57 5.11 33.58 -5.85
CA SER A 57 5.71 34.68 -5.10
C SER A 57 6.03 35.89 -6.00
N GLU A 58 6.63 35.66 -7.17
CA GLU A 58 6.91 36.70 -8.18
C GLU A 58 5.62 37.37 -8.70
N LEU A 59 4.55 36.61 -8.84
CA LEU A 59 3.23 37.12 -9.21
C LEU A 59 2.51 37.89 -8.07
N GLY A 60 3.14 37.99 -6.88
CA GLY A 60 2.56 38.63 -5.70
C GLY A 60 1.35 37.88 -5.13
N LEU A 61 1.23 36.56 -5.36
CA LEU A 61 0.13 35.74 -4.89
C LEU A 61 0.37 35.22 -3.46
N ASN A 62 0.75 36.10 -2.54
CA ASN A 62 0.89 35.76 -1.13
C ASN A 62 -0.47 35.49 -0.46
N ALA A 63 -0.46 35.06 0.80
CA ALA A 63 -1.66 34.67 1.53
C ALA A 63 -2.70 35.79 1.66
N ALA A 64 -2.29 37.05 1.71
CA ALA A 64 -3.17 38.22 1.79
C ALA A 64 -3.71 38.69 0.42
N ALA A 65 -3.12 38.20 -0.68
CA ALA A 65 -3.51 38.59 -2.03
C ALA A 65 -4.86 38.00 -2.42
N LYS A 66 -5.50 38.62 -3.40
CA LYS A 66 -6.65 38.01 -4.09
C LYS A 66 -6.15 36.88 -4.98
N PRO A 67 -6.84 35.71 -5.00
CA PRO A 67 -6.46 34.62 -5.87
C PRO A 67 -6.57 35.04 -7.34
N LYS A 68 -5.75 34.42 -8.19
CA LYS A 68 -5.79 34.60 -9.65
C LYS A 68 -5.98 33.25 -10.33
N LYS A 69 -6.43 33.30 -11.59
CA LYS A 69 -6.61 32.08 -12.40
C LYS A 69 -5.35 31.21 -12.36
N SER A 70 -5.51 29.93 -12.05
CA SER A 70 -4.42 28.98 -11.98
C SER A 70 -3.63 28.89 -13.30
N ALA A 71 -4.33 29.10 -14.44
CA ALA A 71 -3.70 29.20 -15.75
C ALA A 71 -2.62 30.28 -15.83
N ARG A 72 -2.74 31.38 -15.07
CA ARG A 72 -1.72 32.44 -15.01
C ARG A 72 -0.44 31.93 -14.36
N THR A 73 -0.56 31.27 -13.21
CA THR A 73 0.58 30.67 -12.52
C THR A 73 1.26 29.59 -13.37
N VAL A 74 0.46 28.67 -13.95
CA VAL A 74 0.99 27.59 -14.80
C VAL A 74 1.72 28.19 -16.02
N GLY A 75 1.14 29.19 -16.69
CA GLY A 75 1.77 29.88 -17.81
C GLY A 75 3.12 30.51 -17.46
N ASP A 76 3.21 31.20 -16.32
CA ASP A 76 4.48 31.79 -15.85
C ASP A 76 5.52 30.71 -15.51
N VAL A 77 5.10 29.62 -14.85
CA VAL A 77 6.00 28.51 -14.49
C VAL A 77 6.61 27.85 -15.74
N ILE A 78 5.77 27.45 -16.70
CA ILE A 78 6.27 26.75 -17.90
C ILE A 78 7.02 27.70 -18.85
N GLY A 79 6.63 28.95 -18.88
CA GLY A 79 7.27 29.95 -19.74
C GLY A 79 8.60 30.47 -19.22
N LYS A 80 8.82 30.42 -17.88
CA LYS A 80 10.02 31.03 -17.25
C LYS A 80 10.98 30.01 -16.67
N TYR A 81 10.49 28.92 -16.06
CA TYR A 81 11.30 28.07 -15.18
C TYR A 81 11.21 26.57 -15.50
N HIS A 82 10.07 26.06 -15.99
CA HIS A 82 9.84 24.62 -16.08
C HIS A 82 9.39 24.20 -17.48
N PRO A 83 10.33 23.85 -18.40
CA PRO A 83 10.05 23.59 -19.83
C PRO A 83 9.41 22.20 -20.02
N HIS A 84 8.27 21.94 -19.37
CA HIS A 84 7.50 20.70 -19.42
C HIS A 84 6.01 20.96 -19.64
N GLY A 85 5.22 19.89 -19.80
CA GLY A 85 3.79 20.01 -20.07
C GLY A 85 3.00 20.76 -18.97
N ASP A 86 2.11 21.62 -19.40
CA ASP A 86 1.23 22.42 -18.54
C ASP A 86 0.35 21.57 -17.62
N SER A 87 -0.14 20.44 -18.13
CA SER A 87 -0.96 19.50 -17.36
C SER A 87 -0.24 18.93 -16.15
N ALA A 88 1.03 18.55 -16.28
CA ALA A 88 1.85 18.05 -15.18
C ALA A 88 2.14 19.13 -14.13
N CYS A 89 2.43 20.35 -14.60
CA CYS A 89 2.61 21.51 -13.72
C CYS A 89 1.32 21.83 -12.94
N TYR A 90 0.17 21.83 -13.63
CA TYR A 90 -1.12 22.08 -13.00
C TYR A 90 -1.50 20.97 -12.01
N GLU A 91 -1.28 19.69 -12.34
CA GLU A 91 -1.51 18.57 -11.41
C GLU A 91 -0.68 18.74 -10.12
N ALA A 92 0.59 19.15 -10.22
CA ALA A 92 1.42 19.43 -9.06
C ALA A 92 0.88 20.59 -8.22
N LEU A 93 0.41 21.67 -8.86
CA LEU A 93 -0.25 22.79 -8.19
C LEU A 93 -1.50 22.35 -7.45
N VAL A 94 -2.34 21.54 -8.09
CA VAL A 94 -3.59 21.03 -7.51
C VAL A 94 -3.29 20.16 -6.27
N LEU A 95 -2.34 19.25 -6.35
CA LEU A 95 -1.96 18.40 -5.21
C LEU A 95 -1.52 19.21 -3.99
N MET A 96 -0.74 20.28 -4.19
CA MET A 96 -0.31 21.19 -3.11
C MET A 96 -1.46 22.00 -2.50
N ALA A 97 -2.62 22.06 -3.17
CA ALA A 97 -3.80 22.76 -2.67
C ALA A 97 -4.83 21.84 -2.00
N GLN A 98 -4.68 20.50 -2.13
CA GLN A 98 -5.64 19.54 -1.60
C GLN A 98 -5.40 19.25 -0.12
N PRO A 99 -6.35 19.59 0.80
CA PRO A 99 -6.17 19.33 2.24
C PRO A 99 -6.27 17.85 2.63
N PHE A 100 -6.73 17.00 1.71
CA PHE A 100 -6.76 15.53 1.86
C PHE A 100 -5.53 14.85 1.25
N SER A 101 -4.68 15.58 0.50
CA SER A 101 -3.41 15.10 -0.06
C SER A 101 -2.20 15.62 0.71
N TYR A 102 -2.26 16.88 1.16
CA TYR A 102 -1.21 17.55 1.92
C TYR A 102 -1.61 17.73 3.37
N ARG A 103 -0.74 17.38 4.30
CA ARG A 103 -0.98 17.60 5.73
C ARG A 103 -1.01 19.09 6.08
N TYR A 104 -0.17 19.89 5.40
CA TYR A 104 -0.07 21.34 5.46
C TYR A 104 -0.06 21.91 4.04
N PRO A 105 -1.23 22.17 3.43
CA PRO A 105 -1.33 22.68 2.07
C PRO A 105 -0.56 23.99 1.87
N LEU A 106 0.21 24.09 0.80
CA LEU A 106 1.02 25.27 0.45
C LEU A 106 0.24 26.27 -0.42
N ILE A 107 -0.82 25.80 -1.08
CA ILE A 107 -1.65 26.59 -1.98
C ILE A 107 -3.08 26.54 -1.48
N GLU A 108 -3.75 27.70 -1.51
CA GLU A 108 -5.19 27.83 -1.33
C GLU A 108 -5.84 27.90 -2.68
N GLY A 109 -6.70 26.94 -2.98
CA GLY A 109 -7.45 26.82 -4.23
C GLY A 109 -8.89 27.29 -4.07
N GLN A 110 -9.41 27.98 -5.09
CA GLN A 110 -10.82 28.34 -5.22
C GLN A 110 -11.38 27.70 -6.49
N GLY A 111 -12.50 26.98 -6.34
CA GLY A 111 -13.11 26.17 -7.39
C GLY A 111 -12.96 24.67 -7.12
N ASN A 112 -13.14 23.85 -8.15
CA ASN A 112 -13.00 22.40 -8.01
C ASN A 112 -11.53 21.97 -8.13
N PHE A 113 -10.92 21.58 -7.01
CA PHE A 113 -9.59 21.01 -6.89
C PHE A 113 -9.60 19.49 -6.64
N GLY A 114 -10.68 18.80 -7.05
CA GLY A 114 -10.85 17.37 -6.78
C GLY A 114 -11.50 17.10 -5.43
N SER A 115 -11.72 15.85 -5.14
CA SER A 115 -12.31 15.37 -3.89
C SER A 115 -11.51 14.21 -3.31
N THR A 116 -11.83 13.82 -2.10
CA THR A 116 -11.25 12.60 -1.47
C THR A 116 -11.59 11.34 -2.29
N ASP A 117 -12.74 11.34 -2.95
CA ASP A 117 -13.18 10.22 -3.78
C ASP A 117 -12.42 10.14 -5.11
N ASP A 118 -12.26 11.28 -5.77
CA ASP A 118 -11.46 11.39 -7.00
C ASP A 118 -10.55 12.61 -6.96
N PRO A 119 -9.31 12.45 -6.46
CA PRO A 119 -8.32 13.52 -6.40
C PRO A 119 -7.91 14.09 -7.76
N LYS A 120 -8.15 13.35 -8.85
CA LYS A 120 -7.78 13.76 -10.21
C LYS A 120 -8.93 14.40 -10.99
N SER A 121 -10.15 14.38 -10.47
CA SER A 121 -11.32 15.04 -11.06
C SER A 121 -11.41 16.51 -10.67
N PHE A 122 -10.39 17.28 -10.98
CA PHE A 122 -10.35 18.73 -10.79
C PHE A 122 -10.70 19.48 -12.08
N ALA A 123 -11.21 20.71 -11.94
CA ALA A 123 -11.57 21.55 -13.08
C ALA A 123 -10.32 22.03 -13.84
N ALA A 124 -10.46 22.32 -15.12
CA ALA A 124 -9.38 22.88 -15.92
C ALA A 124 -8.87 24.22 -15.34
N MET A 125 -7.57 24.48 -15.46
CA MET A 125 -6.88 25.62 -14.85
C MET A 125 -7.44 27.00 -15.19
N ARG A 126 -8.20 27.11 -16.29
CA ARG A 126 -8.91 28.34 -16.68
C ARG A 126 -10.12 28.66 -15.78
N TYR A 127 -10.66 27.67 -15.07
CA TYR A 127 -11.80 27.84 -14.17
C TYR A 127 -11.40 28.02 -12.71
N THR A 128 -10.28 27.43 -12.30
CA THR A 128 -9.80 27.51 -10.92
C THR A 128 -8.97 28.77 -10.67
N GLU A 129 -8.93 29.18 -9.41
CA GLU A 129 -8.10 30.29 -8.93
C GLU A 129 -7.24 29.80 -7.76
N SER A 130 -6.05 30.36 -7.62
CA SER A 130 -5.08 29.94 -6.60
C SER A 130 -4.27 31.09 -6.05
N LYS A 131 -3.84 30.96 -4.80
CA LYS A 131 -2.85 31.79 -4.11
C LYS A 131 -2.09 30.96 -3.09
N LEU A 132 -1.00 31.50 -2.54
CA LEU A 132 -0.24 30.84 -1.46
C LEU A 132 -1.02 30.88 -0.14
N THR A 133 -0.81 29.84 0.68
CA THR A 133 -1.30 29.79 2.06
C THR A 133 -0.34 30.52 3.01
N PRO A 134 -0.78 30.87 4.24
CA PRO A 134 0.13 31.48 5.23
C PRO A 134 1.35 30.60 5.56
N ILE A 135 1.23 29.27 5.54
CA ILE A 135 2.37 28.40 5.83
C ILE A 135 3.40 28.37 4.69
N ALA A 136 3.03 28.70 3.46
CA ALA A 136 4.00 28.83 2.36
C ALA A 136 5.01 29.98 2.58
N GLU A 137 4.67 30.98 3.42
CA GLU A 137 5.59 32.04 3.81
C GLU A 137 6.82 31.51 4.57
N VAL A 138 6.70 30.35 5.20
CA VAL A 138 7.82 29.67 5.89
C VAL A 138 8.91 29.22 4.91
N LEU A 139 8.55 29.01 3.63
CA LEU A 139 9.49 28.70 2.54
C LEU A 139 10.10 29.97 1.92
N LEU A 140 9.34 31.05 1.82
CA LEU A 140 9.65 32.22 1.00
C LEU A 140 10.19 33.41 1.78
N GLY A 141 9.85 33.52 3.06
CA GLY A 141 10.03 34.76 3.85
C GLY A 141 11.46 35.28 3.93
N GLU A 142 12.45 34.45 3.66
CA GLU A 142 13.89 34.84 3.74
C GLU A 142 14.58 34.82 2.38
N ILE A 143 13.90 34.56 1.26
CA ILE A 143 14.50 34.31 -0.07
C ILE A 143 15.36 35.50 -0.57
N ASN A 144 14.94 36.72 -0.28
CA ASN A 144 15.63 37.95 -0.68
C ASN A 144 16.69 38.45 0.32
N GLN A 145 17.14 37.57 1.23
CA GLN A 145 18.07 37.87 2.30
C GLN A 145 19.41 37.15 2.17
N GLY A 146 19.84 36.85 0.93
CA GLY A 146 21.11 36.16 0.66
C GLY A 146 21.16 34.69 1.09
N THR A 147 20.01 34.07 1.32
CA THR A 147 19.87 32.75 1.93
C THR A 147 19.90 31.60 0.95
N THR A 148 19.69 31.84 -0.35
CA THR A 148 19.72 30.86 -1.41
C THR A 148 20.77 31.21 -2.47
N ASP A 149 21.21 30.22 -3.24
CA ASP A 149 21.96 30.44 -4.45
C ASP A 149 21.00 30.50 -5.64
N TRP A 150 21.37 31.27 -6.64
CA TRP A 150 20.61 31.48 -7.83
C TRP A 150 21.27 30.78 -9.00
N THR A 151 20.47 30.16 -9.85
CA THR A 151 20.93 29.47 -11.06
C THR A 151 20.17 30.02 -12.26
N PRO A 152 20.79 30.11 -13.44
CA PRO A 152 20.07 30.47 -14.65
C PRO A 152 18.91 29.48 -14.88
N ASN A 153 17.78 30.00 -15.36
CA ASN A 153 16.67 29.18 -15.83
C ASN A 153 17.06 28.43 -17.12
N PHE A 154 16.14 27.64 -17.67
CA PHE A 154 16.42 26.77 -18.83
C PHE A 154 16.89 27.49 -20.10
N ASP A 155 16.58 28.78 -20.29
CA ASP A 155 17.00 29.59 -21.45
C ASP A 155 18.08 30.65 -21.11
N GLY A 156 18.48 30.73 -19.85
CA GLY A 156 19.51 31.67 -19.36
C GLY A 156 19.05 33.12 -19.29
N THR A 157 17.78 33.42 -19.47
CA THR A 157 17.27 34.81 -19.45
C THR A 157 16.88 35.31 -18.08
N LEU A 158 16.60 34.39 -17.16
CA LEU A 158 16.19 34.65 -15.79
C LEU A 158 16.98 33.76 -14.81
N GLU A 159 16.85 34.06 -13.51
CA GLU A 159 17.41 33.23 -12.47
C GLU A 159 16.29 32.60 -11.63
N GLU A 160 16.52 31.38 -11.17
CA GLU A 160 15.66 30.67 -10.24
C GLU A 160 16.42 30.24 -8.97
N PRO A 161 15.76 30.15 -7.80
CA PRO A 161 16.44 29.73 -6.58
C PRO A 161 16.74 28.23 -6.63
N THR A 162 17.97 27.86 -6.28
CA THR A 162 18.41 26.45 -6.20
C THR A 162 17.64 25.70 -5.13
N TRP A 163 17.32 26.35 -4.00
CA TRP A 163 16.47 25.87 -2.91
C TRP A 163 15.71 27.03 -2.27
N MET A 164 14.65 26.69 -1.52
CA MET A 164 13.94 27.64 -0.68
C MET A 164 14.56 27.68 0.72
N PRO A 165 14.68 28.88 1.35
CA PRO A 165 15.21 29.02 2.71
C PRO A 165 14.20 28.58 3.78
N ALA A 166 13.81 27.31 3.75
CA ALA A 166 12.75 26.76 4.59
C ALA A 166 13.04 26.92 6.09
N ARG A 167 12.09 27.50 6.83
CA ARG A 167 12.16 27.63 8.28
C ARG A 167 11.62 26.43 9.03
N LEU A 168 10.93 25.53 8.34
CA LEU A 168 10.40 24.26 8.84
C LEU A 168 10.75 23.12 7.88
N PRO A 169 10.93 21.87 8.33
CA PRO A 169 11.30 20.74 7.48
C PRO A 169 10.10 20.20 6.70
N HIS A 170 9.72 20.86 5.62
CA HIS A 170 8.56 20.51 4.80
C HIS A 170 8.60 19.07 4.29
N LEU A 171 9.79 18.51 4.09
CA LEU A 171 9.95 17.09 3.75
C LEU A 171 9.17 16.16 4.70
N LEU A 172 9.34 16.37 6.01
CA LEU A 172 8.67 15.58 7.03
C LEU A 172 7.23 16.05 7.27
N LEU A 173 6.93 17.35 7.11
CA LEU A 173 5.60 17.87 7.37
C LEU A 173 4.56 17.41 6.36
N ASN A 174 4.90 17.42 5.07
CA ASN A 174 3.98 17.05 4.00
C ASN A 174 4.28 15.67 3.40
N GLY A 175 5.47 15.14 3.66
CA GLY A 175 5.92 13.94 3.01
C GLY A 175 6.12 14.14 1.50
N THR A 176 6.47 13.07 0.81
CA THR A 176 6.59 13.04 -0.64
C THR A 176 6.63 11.61 -1.15
N THR A 177 6.15 11.38 -2.35
CA THR A 177 6.30 10.12 -3.07
C THR A 177 6.91 10.39 -4.44
N GLY A 178 7.84 9.57 -4.90
CA GLY A 178 8.46 9.73 -6.20
C GLY A 178 9.14 8.46 -6.68
N ILE A 179 9.08 8.22 -7.98
CA ILE A 179 9.71 7.07 -8.63
C ILE A 179 10.75 7.62 -9.59
N ALA A 180 12.02 7.31 -9.32
CA ALA A 180 13.15 7.62 -10.18
C ALA A 180 13.68 6.36 -10.87
N VAL A 181 14.74 6.50 -11.66
CA VAL A 181 15.41 5.35 -12.25
C VAL A 181 16.27 4.66 -11.19
N GLY A 182 15.97 3.40 -10.93
CA GLY A 182 16.71 2.58 -9.97
C GLY A 182 16.43 2.87 -8.49
N MET A 183 15.65 3.90 -8.16
CA MET A 183 15.30 4.25 -6.78
C MET A 183 13.94 4.93 -6.68
N ALA A 184 13.39 4.97 -5.46
CA ALA A 184 12.14 5.65 -5.16
C ALA A 184 12.25 6.37 -3.81
N THR A 185 11.33 7.29 -3.57
CA THR A 185 11.11 7.95 -2.28
C THR A 185 9.66 7.82 -1.87
N ASP A 186 9.42 7.50 -0.60
CA ASP A 186 8.10 7.43 0.02
C ASP A 186 8.21 7.93 1.47
N VAL A 187 8.21 9.24 1.65
CA VAL A 187 8.29 9.89 2.95
C VAL A 187 6.88 10.19 3.43
N PRO A 188 6.42 9.63 4.55
CA PRO A 188 5.11 9.95 5.11
C PRO A 188 5.09 11.34 5.76
N PRO A 189 3.92 12.01 5.81
CA PRO A 189 3.78 13.28 6.51
C PRO A 189 3.77 13.07 8.04
N HIS A 190 4.13 14.15 8.79
CA HIS A 190 4.22 14.16 10.25
C HIS A 190 3.58 15.40 10.84
N ASN A 191 3.28 15.33 12.14
CA ASN A 191 2.76 16.46 12.88
C ASN A 191 3.84 17.51 13.15
N LEU A 192 3.53 18.78 12.90
CA LEU A 192 4.47 19.89 13.03
C LEU A 192 4.99 20.05 14.45
N ASN A 193 4.13 19.98 15.45
CA ASN A 193 4.53 20.14 16.85
C ASN A 193 5.47 19.01 17.29
N GLU A 194 5.25 17.78 16.83
CA GLU A 194 6.10 16.63 17.13
C GLU A 194 7.49 16.78 16.50
N ILE A 195 7.53 17.18 15.23
CA ILE A 195 8.81 17.39 14.51
C ILE A 195 9.59 18.55 15.13
N VAL A 196 8.94 19.68 15.44
CA VAL A 196 9.61 20.79 16.10
C VAL A 196 10.11 20.40 17.48
N SER A 197 9.33 19.65 18.27
CA SER A 197 9.76 19.15 19.57
C SER A 197 11.04 18.29 19.47
N ALA A 198 11.12 17.41 18.47
CA ALA A 198 12.33 16.61 18.22
C ALA A 198 13.52 17.47 17.77
N LEU A 199 13.30 18.49 16.95
CA LEU A 199 14.35 19.44 16.54
C LEU A 199 14.90 20.24 17.74
N LEU A 200 14.01 20.66 18.65
CA LEU A 200 14.41 21.36 19.87
C LEU A 200 15.25 20.46 20.78
N HIS A 201 14.86 19.18 20.89
CA HIS A 201 15.64 18.20 21.64
C HIS A 201 17.04 18.00 21.04
N LEU A 202 17.16 17.87 19.69
CA LEU A 202 18.45 17.77 19.01
C LEU A 202 19.32 19.04 19.10
N LEU A 203 18.71 20.21 19.21
CA LEU A 203 19.45 21.45 19.48
C LEU A 203 20.09 21.45 20.88
N ASP A 204 19.41 20.84 21.87
CA ASP A 204 19.87 20.72 23.25
C ASP A 204 20.88 19.57 23.40
N ASP A 205 20.59 18.41 22.79
CA ASP A 205 21.44 17.22 22.77
C ASP A 205 21.66 16.69 21.34
N PRO A 206 22.72 17.11 20.65
CA PRO A 206 23.05 16.63 19.30
C PRO A 206 23.33 15.11 19.22
N GLU A 207 23.70 14.49 20.35
CA GLU A 207 23.99 13.05 20.42
C GLU A 207 22.76 12.20 20.77
N ALA A 208 21.59 12.81 20.96
CA ALA A 208 20.35 12.11 21.25
C ALA A 208 20.13 10.91 20.32
N SER A 209 19.70 9.78 20.87
CA SER A 209 19.42 8.56 20.13
C SER A 209 18.11 8.69 19.35
N ILE A 210 17.89 7.78 18.40
CA ILE A 210 16.57 7.69 17.72
C ILE A 210 15.47 7.36 18.74
N GLY A 211 15.78 6.58 19.77
CA GLY A 211 14.85 6.28 20.86
C GLY A 211 14.34 7.54 21.56
N ASP A 212 15.24 8.48 21.88
CA ASP A 212 14.89 9.77 22.51
C ASP A 212 14.04 10.63 21.57
N LEU A 213 14.35 10.63 20.28
CA LEU A 213 13.57 11.36 19.27
C LEU A 213 12.15 10.79 19.09
N LEU A 214 11.95 9.49 19.30
CA LEU A 214 10.64 8.85 19.25
C LEU A 214 9.75 9.17 20.46
N GLU A 215 10.32 9.74 21.53
CA GLU A 215 9.49 10.31 22.59
C GLU A 215 8.75 11.57 22.12
N HIS A 216 9.26 12.26 21.11
CA HIS A 216 8.66 13.42 20.48
C HIS A 216 7.87 13.07 19.22
N VAL A 217 8.48 12.39 18.26
CA VAL A 217 7.86 11.95 17.00
C VAL A 217 7.18 10.60 17.21
N LYS A 218 5.88 10.62 17.43
CA LYS A 218 5.12 9.40 17.72
C LYS A 218 4.95 8.48 16.51
N GLY A 219 4.94 9.05 15.31
CA GLY A 219 4.75 8.34 14.05
C GLY A 219 4.25 9.27 12.94
N PRO A 220 4.00 8.77 11.75
CA PRO A 220 3.37 9.54 10.68
C PRO A 220 2.03 10.13 11.09
N ASP A 221 1.65 11.26 10.49
CA ASP A 221 0.39 11.97 10.73
C ASP A 221 -0.24 12.36 9.39
N TYR A 222 -1.10 11.49 8.87
CA TYR A 222 -1.71 11.68 7.57
C TYR A 222 -2.82 12.75 7.60
N PRO A 223 -3.15 13.36 6.45
CA PRO A 223 -4.29 14.29 6.34
C PRO A 223 -5.63 13.68 6.74
N SER A 224 -5.80 12.36 6.52
CA SER A 224 -6.97 11.61 6.95
C SER A 224 -6.90 11.29 8.45
N ALA A 225 -8.07 11.12 9.09
CA ALA A 225 -8.17 10.79 10.51
C ALA A 225 -8.16 9.28 10.80
N ALA A 226 -7.68 8.46 9.88
CA ALA A 226 -7.55 7.02 10.07
C ALA A 226 -6.51 6.66 11.15
N GLU A 227 -6.76 5.59 11.88
CA GLU A 227 -5.86 5.08 12.92
C GLU A 227 -4.60 4.47 12.31
N ILE A 228 -3.43 4.77 12.88
CA ILE A 228 -2.19 4.04 12.59
C ILE A 228 -2.10 2.88 13.55
N ILE A 229 -2.07 1.66 12.99
CA ILE A 229 -2.08 0.41 13.76
C ILE A 229 -0.74 -0.35 13.68
N THR A 230 0.29 0.28 13.14
CA THR A 230 1.64 -0.29 13.08
C THR A 230 2.22 -0.43 14.48
N PRO A 231 2.75 -1.59 14.86
CA PRO A 231 3.40 -1.78 16.17
C PRO A 231 4.54 -0.78 16.39
N ALA A 232 4.70 -0.32 17.63
CA ALA A 232 5.74 0.65 17.98
C ALA A 232 7.17 0.16 17.64
N ALA A 233 7.41 -1.15 17.76
CA ALA A 233 8.71 -1.74 17.37
C ALA A 233 8.99 -1.62 15.87
N ASP A 234 7.96 -1.81 15.03
CA ASP A 234 8.08 -1.70 13.57
C ASP A 234 8.29 -0.23 13.16
N LEU A 235 7.57 0.71 13.81
CA LEU A 235 7.78 2.15 13.62
C LEU A 235 9.20 2.56 14.01
N ARG A 236 9.70 2.03 15.13
CA ARG A 236 11.09 2.26 15.57
C ARG A 236 12.08 1.77 14.52
N THR A 237 11.96 0.53 14.06
CA THR A 237 12.82 -0.03 13.02
C THR A 237 12.76 0.78 11.73
N MET A 238 11.57 1.25 11.34
CA MET A 238 11.37 2.12 10.18
C MET A 238 12.17 3.43 10.31
N TYR A 239 12.12 4.09 11.47
CA TYR A 239 12.88 5.32 11.70
C TYR A 239 14.38 5.10 11.89
N GLU A 240 14.81 3.93 12.37
CA GLU A 240 16.22 3.57 12.50
C GLU A 240 16.87 3.25 11.15
N THR A 241 16.13 2.61 10.24
CA THR A 241 16.66 2.16 8.96
C THR A 241 16.34 3.08 7.78
N GLY A 242 15.31 3.91 7.90
CA GLY A 242 14.74 4.69 6.79
C GLY A 242 13.85 3.87 5.86
N TYR A 243 13.61 2.59 6.15
CA TYR A 243 12.75 1.68 5.39
C TYR A 243 11.71 1.03 6.28
N GLY A 244 10.51 0.81 5.72
CA GLY A 244 9.47 0.11 6.44
C GLY A 244 8.11 0.21 5.78
N SER A 245 7.08 -0.02 6.57
CA SER A 245 5.69 0.17 6.16
C SER A 245 4.84 0.66 7.33
N VAL A 246 3.84 1.46 7.01
CA VAL A 246 2.87 1.98 7.96
C VAL A 246 1.50 1.44 7.60
N ARG A 247 0.81 0.81 8.55
CA ARG A 247 -0.57 0.36 8.36
C ARG A 247 -1.53 1.36 8.97
N ALA A 248 -2.51 1.77 8.18
CA ALA A 248 -3.61 2.60 8.63
C ALA A 248 -4.94 1.88 8.44
N ARG A 249 -5.84 2.08 9.39
CA ARG A 249 -7.17 1.48 9.45
C ARG A 249 -8.23 2.55 9.62
N SER A 250 -9.35 2.38 8.94
CA SER A 250 -10.53 3.22 9.07
C SER A 250 -11.06 3.26 10.49
N THR A 251 -11.62 4.38 10.88
CA THR A 251 -12.37 4.52 12.13
C THR A 251 -13.86 4.37 11.87
N PHE A 252 -14.58 3.84 12.84
CA PHE A 252 -16.01 3.68 12.76
C PHE A 252 -16.65 3.84 14.14
N PHE A 253 -17.95 4.12 14.16
CA PHE A 253 -18.78 4.15 15.37
C PHE A 253 -20.18 3.63 15.07
N LYS A 254 -20.92 3.29 16.12
CA LYS A 254 -22.33 2.89 16.02
C LYS A 254 -23.23 4.12 16.10
N ASP A 255 -24.15 4.25 15.12
CA ASP A 255 -25.21 5.25 15.09
C ASP A 255 -26.56 4.52 15.07
N GLY A 256 -27.13 4.33 16.25
CA GLY A 256 -28.29 3.44 16.44
C GLY A 256 -27.97 1.99 16.08
N THR A 257 -28.61 1.48 15.04
CA THR A 257 -28.38 0.13 14.51
C THR A 257 -27.30 0.11 13.42
N ASN A 258 -26.96 1.27 12.88
CA ASN A 258 -26.02 1.38 11.76
C ASN A 258 -24.56 1.45 12.26
N ILE A 259 -23.65 1.11 11.38
CA ILE A 259 -22.21 1.29 11.57
C ILE A 259 -21.77 2.36 10.60
N VAL A 260 -21.20 3.44 11.12
CA VAL A 260 -20.76 4.60 10.33
C VAL A 260 -19.25 4.63 10.29
N ILE A 261 -18.68 4.55 9.10
CA ILE A 261 -17.27 4.76 8.84
C ILE A 261 -17.07 6.25 8.63
N ASN A 262 -16.25 6.89 9.47
CA ASN A 262 -16.04 8.34 9.49
C ASN A 262 -14.63 8.78 9.11
N ALA A 263 -13.71 7.85 8.91
CA ALA A 263 -12.39 8.13 8.35
C ALA A 263 -11.89 6.94 7.53
N LEU A 264 -11.22 7.23 6.43
CA LEU A 264 -10.58 6.24 5.56
C LEU A 264 -9.05 6.38 5.60
N PRO A 265 -8.30 5.32 5.32
CA PRO A 265 -6.87 5.41 5.12
C PRO A 265 -6.51 6.42 4.02
N PHE A 266 -5.32 7.00 4.12
CA PHE A 266 -4.86 8.04 3.20
C PHE A 266 -4.97 7.61 1.73
N GLN A 267 -5.50 8.46 0.87
CA GLN A 267 -5.72 8.20 -0.56
C GLN A 267 -6.62 6.99 -0.88
N VAL A 268 -7.51 6.64 0.03
CA VAL A 268 -8.56 5.64 -0.23
C VAL A 268 -9.85 6.36 -0.59
N SER A 269 -10.43 6.00 -1.73
CA SER A 269 -11.70 6.52 -2.23
C SER A 269 -12.88 5.87 -1.52
N PRO A 270 -13.85 6.64 -0.99
CA PRO A 270 -15.11 6.12 -0.47
C PRO A 270 -15.86 5.24 -1.47
N SER A 271 -16.02 5.69 -2.71
CA SER A 271 -16.72 4.93 -3.76
C SER A 271 -16.06 3.59 -4.04
N LYS A 272 -14.73 3.51 -4.03
CA LYS A 272 -14.01 2.24 -4.22
C LYS A 272 -14.26 1.27 -3.07
N VAL A 273 -14.29 1.75 -1.83
CA VAL A 273 -14.62 0.92 -0.66
C VAL A 273 -16.05 0.41 -0.74
N ILE A 274 -17.00 1.28 -1.09
CA ILE A 274 -18.41 0.93 -1.29
C ILE A 274 -18.54 -0.15 -2.38
N GLU A 275 -17.82 0.01 -3.50
CA GLU A 275 -17.82 -0.99 -4.58
C GLU A 275 -17.27 -2.35 -4.11
N GLN A 276 -16.18 -2.37 -3.35
CA GLN A 276 -15.60 -3.60 -2.79
C GLN A 276 -16.57 -4.31 -1.84
N ILE A 277 -17.25 -3.56 -0.96
CA ILE A 277 -18.24 -4.11 -0.04
C ILE A 277 -19.47 -4.61 -0.81
N ALA A 278 -20.00 -3.81 -1.75
CA ALA A 278 -21.15 -4.19 -2.58
C ALA A 278 -20.87 -5.43 -3.44
N ALA A 279 -19.63 -5.59 -3.93
CA ALA A 279 -19.22 -6.81 -4.64
C ALA A 279 -19.30 -8.05 -3.74
N GLN A 280 -18.88 -7.94 -2.47
CA GLN A 280 -18.99 -9.02 -1.49
C GLN A 280 -20.48 -9.31 -1.14
N MET A 281 -21.31 -8.27 -1.01
CA MET A 281 -22.76 -8.43 -0.81
C MET A 281 -23.43 -9.18 -1.97
N ARG A 282 -23.13 -8.79 -3.23
CA ARG A 282 -23.62 -9.49 -4.44
C ARG A 282 -23.14 -10.93 -4.49
N ALA A 283 -21.93 -11.22 -4.07
CA ALA A 283 -21.37 -12.55 -3.95
C ALA A 283 -21.93 -13.35 -2.75
N LYS A 284 -22.86 -12.77 -1.96
CA LYS A 284 -23.45 -13.34 -0.73
C LYS A 284 -22.43 -13.69 0.37
N LYS A 285 -21.29 -13.04 0.36
CA LYS A 285 -20.23 -13.19 1.37
C LYS A 285 -20.46 -12.35 2.62
N LEU A 286 -21.39 -11.39 2.59
CA LEU A 286 -21.80 -10.53 3.71
C LEU A 286 -23.30 -10.66 4.00
N PRO A 287 -23.75 -11.81 4.51
CA PRO A 287 -25.17 -12.06 4.77
C PRO A 287 -25.75 -11.17 5.88
N TRP A 288 -24.91 -10.59 6.72
CA TRP A 288 -25.33 -9.71 7.83
C TRP A 288 -25.60 -8.27 7.42
N LEU A 289 -25.13 -7.85 6.23
CA LEU A 289 -25.32 -6.51 5.71
C LEU A 289 -26.55 -6.47 4.80
N GLU A 290 -27.42 -5.51 5.06
CA GLU A 290 -28.63 -5.29 4.26
C GLU A 290 -28.37 -4.26 3.16
N ASP A 291 -27.73 -3.15 3.52
CA ASP A 291 -27.52 -2.03 2.62
C ASP A 291 -26.21 -1.29 2.96
N ILE A 292 -25.69 -0.53 2.01
CA ILE A 292 -24.57 0.38 2.17
C ILE A 292 -24.90 1.71 1.48
N ARG A 293 -24.66 2.83 2.20
CA ARG A 293 -24.98 4.17 1.71
C ARG A 293 -23.79 5.11 1.86
N ASP A 294 -23.60 5.96 0.88
CA ASP A 294 -22.72 7.11 0.98
C ASP A 294 -23.55 8.32 1.44
N GLU A 295 -23.26 8.79 2.65
CA GLU A 295 -23.86 9.99 3.24
C GLU A 295 -22.80 11.08 3.44
N SER A 296 -21.67 10.99 2.71
CA SER A 296 -20.61 11.98 2.75
C SER A 296 -21.09 13.32 2.24
N ASP A 297 -20.78 14.40 2.95
CA ASP A 297 -21.12 15.76 2.59
C ASP A 297 -19.96 16.73 2.88
N HIS A 298 -20.19 18.02 2.75
CA HIS A 298 -19.16 19.04 2.96
C HIS A 298 -18.71 19.14 4.43
N ALA A 299 -19.60 18.84 5.37
CA ALA A 299 -19.30 18.85 6.81
C ALA A 299 -18.65 17.52 7.26
N ASN A 300 -19.03 16.41 6.61
CA ASN A 300 -18.54 15.06 6.86
C ASN A 300 -17.98 14.46 5.56
N PRO A 301 -16.76 14.78 5.18
CA PRO A 301 -16.17 14.34 3.91
C PRO A 301 -16.09 12.83 3.73
N VAL A 302 -16.17 12.08 4.83
CA VAL A 302 -16.27 10.62 4.86
C VAL A 302 -17.39 10.24 5.82
N ARG A 303 -18.50 9.75 5.28
CA ARG A 303 -19.62 9.17 6.04
C ARG A 303 -20.23 8.01 5.25
N VAL A 304 -19.62 6.84 5.38
CA VAL A 304 -20.13 5.60 4.76
C VAL A 304 -20.92 4.84 5.79
N VAL A 305 -22.20 4.61 5.52
CA VAL A 305 -23.14 3.97 6.44
C VAL A 305 -23.39 2.54 6.01
N LEU A 306 -23.06 1.62 6.88
CA LEU A 306 -23.38 0.19 6.75
C LEU A 306 -24.66 -0.11 7.54
N VAL A 307 -25.64 -0.71 6.90
CA VAL A 307 -26.93 -1.08 7.51
C VAL A 307 -26.95 -2.58 7.78
N PRO A 308 -26.77 -3.02 9.03
CA PRO A 308 -26.88 -4.43 9.38
C PRO A 308 -28.31 -4.93 9.27
N ARG A 309 -28.51 -6.19 8.90
CA ARG A 309 -29.84 -6.84 8.86
C ARG A 309 -30.51 -7.01 10.20
N SER A 310 -29.75 -6.96 11.28
CA SER A 310 -30.23 -7.18 12.63
C SER A 310 -29.33 -6.47 13.64
N ASN A 311 -29.91 -5.98 14.73
CA ASN A 311 -29.16 -5.40 15.86
C ASN A 311 -28.24 -6.40 16.59
N ARG A 312 -28.34 -7.71 16.25
CA ARG A 312 -27.52 -8.78 16.81
C ARG A 312 -26.19 -8.96 16.08
N VAL A 313 -25.99 -8.24 14.98
CA VAL A 313 -24.74 -8.29 14.24
C VAL A 313 -23.62 -7.66 15.08
N ASP A 314 -22.56 -8.43 15.30
CA ASP A 314 -21.36 -7.92 15.95
C ASP A 314 -20.60 -6.97 14.99
N ALA A 315 -20.57 -5.69 15.35
CA ALA A 315 -19.93 -4.67 14.55
C ALA A 315 -18.41 -4.86 14.47
N GLU A 316 -17.77 -5.29 15.55
CA GLU A 316 -16.32 -5.52 15.59
C GLU A 316 -15.93 -6.70 14.68
N GLN A 317 -16.70 -7.76 14.70
CA GLN A 317 -16.49 -8.93 13.85
C GLN A 317 -16.72 -8.58 12.38
N LEU A 318 -17.80 -7.85 12.05
CA LEU A 318 -18.09 -7.40 10.70
C LEU A 318 -16.98 -6.49 10.18
N MET A 319 -16.57 -5.48 10.97
CA MET A 319 -15.51 -4.56 10.59
C MET A 319 -14.15 -5.26 10.50
N GLY A 320 -13.87 -6.23 11.37
CA GLY A 320 -12.67 -7.08 11.31
C GLY A 320 -12.56 -7.81 9.96
N HIS A 321 -13.67 -8.38 9.47
CA HIS A 321 -13.73 -8.97 8.14
C HIS A 321 -13.51 -7.94 7.02
N LEU A 322 -14.16 -6.78 7.11
CA LEU A 322 -14.04 -5.73 6.11
C LEU A 322 -12.61 -5.14 6.06
N PHE A 323 -11.95 -4.99 7.20
CA PHE A 323 -10.54 -4.59 7.28
C PHE A 323 -9.61 -5.59 6.59
N ALA A 324 -9.88 -6.89 6.72
CA ALA A 324 -9.07 -7.93 6.08
C ALA A 324 -9.32 -8.07 4.57
N THR A 325 -10.46 -7.59 4.06
CA THR A 325 -10.92 -7.91 2.70
C THR A 325 -11.15 -6.69 1.80
N THR A 326 -10.97 -5.49 2.31
CA THR A 326 -11.16 -4.23 1.59
C THR A 326 -10.05 -3.22 1.87
N ASP A 327 -10.05 -2.08 1.18
CA ASP A 327 -9.12 -0.97 1.42
C ASP A 327 -9.42 -0.17 2.71
N LEU A 328 -10.33 -0.64 3.58
CA LEU A 328 -10.56 -0.06 4.92
C LEU A 328 -9.36 -0.24 5.86
N GLU A 329 -8.46 -1.15 5.57
CA GLU A 329 -7.11 -1.22 6.11
C GLU A 329 -6.10 -1.24 4.96
N ARG A 330 -5.09 -0.39 5.05
CA ARG A 330 -4.09 -0.25 3.99
C ARG A 330 -2.68 -0.12 4.57
N SER A 331 -1.71 -0.71 3.87
CA SER A 331 -0.29 -0.57 4.17
C SER A 331 0.37 0.41 3.20
N TYR A 332 1.16 1.33 3.73
CA TYR A 332 1.96 2.30 2.99
C TYR A 332 3.42 1.97 3.14
N ARG A 333 4.10 1.83 2.04
CA ARG A 333 5.55 1.69 2.02
C ARG A 333 6.20 2.97 2.51
N VAL A 334 7.31 2.85 3.24
CA VAL A 334 8.16 3.96 3.66
C VAL A 334 9.57 3.74 3.13
N ASN A 335 10.11 4.78 2.51
CA ASN A 335 11.48 4.85 2.01
C ASN A 335 11.95 6.31 2.11
N LEU A 336 12.75 6.62 3.12
CA LEU A 336 13.21 7.97 3.42
C LEU A 336 14.42 8.36 2.54
N ASN A 337 14.28 8.17 1.23
CA ASN A 337 15.31 8.48 0.24
C ASN A 337 15.17 9.92 -0.23
N VAL A 338 16.21 10.73 -0.05
CA VAL A 338 16.22 12.18 -0.31
C VAL A 338 17.56 12.62 -0.87
N ILE A 339 17.57 13.76 -1.55
CA ILE A 339 18.82 14.43 -1.93
C ILE A 339 19.34 15.19 -0.71
N GLY A 340 20.53 14.80 -0.23
CA GLY A 340 21.19 15.43 0.90
C GLY A 340 21.80 16.79 0.56
N LEU A 341 22.40 17.45 1.56
CA LEU A 341 23.13 18.71 1.39
C LEU A 341 24.38 18.53 0.50
N ASP A 342 24.88 17.32 0.36
CA ASP A 342 25.98 16.94 -0.53
C ASP A 342 25.54 16.73 -1.99
N GLY A 343 24.26 16.95 -2.30
CA GLY A 343 23.66 16.75 -3.62
C GLY A 343 23.46 15.29 -4.03
N ARG A 344 23.63 14.34 -3.12
CA ARG A 344 23.52 12.90 -3.42
C ARG A 344 22.22 12.30 -2.88
N PRO A 345 21.58 11.39 -3.64
CA PRO A 345 20.43 10.61 -3.14
C PRO A 345 20.89 9.58 -2.11
N GLN A 346 20.24 9.57 -0.97
CA GLN A 346 20.56 8.64 0.12
C GLN A 346 19.31 8.36 0.97
N VAL A 347 19.14 7.11 1.36
CA VAL A 347 18.17 6.75 2.40
C VAL A 347 18.74 7.15 3.76
N LYS A 348 17.98 7.93 4.50
CA LYS A 348 18.39 8.49 5.79
C LYS A 348 17.44 8.03 6.89
N ASN A 349 17.98 7.80 8.08
CA ASN A 349 17.17 7.58 9.28
C ASN A 349 16.63 8.91 9.84
N LEU A 350 15.74 8.84 10.82
CA LEU A 350 15.09 10.04 11.38
C LEU A 350 16.13 11.05 11.94
N LYS A 351 17.14 10.57 12.70
CA LYS A 351 18.18 11.44 13.27
C LYS A 351 18.98 12.14 12.16
N MET A 352 19.36 11.41 11.11
CA MET A 352 20.09 12.00 9.98
C MET A 352 19.25 13.08 9.28
N LEU A 353 17.96 12.83 9.03
CA LEU A 353 17.07 13.83 8.42
C LEU A 353 16.96 15.11 9.23
N LEU A 354 16.71 14.99 10.53
CA LEU A 354 16.55 16.14 11.42
C LEU A 354 17.86 16.89 11.63
N SER A 355 18.97 16.19 11.84
CA SER A 355 20.29 16.79 12.06
C SER A 355 20.79 17.54 10.82
N GLU A 356 20.66 16.94 9.64
CA GLU A 356 21.07 17.55 8.38
C GLU A 356 20.18 18.74 8.02
N TRP A 357 18.88 18.67 8.31
CA TRP A 357 18.00 19.82 8.17
C TRP A 357 18.37 20.95 9.14
N LEU A 358 18.74 20.65 10.39
CA LEU A 358 19.26 21.66 11.34
C LEU A 358 20.55 22.31 10.85
N GLN A 359 21.45 21.54 10.22
CA GLN A 359 22.64 22.07 9.57
C GLN A 359 22.27 23.04 8.44
N PHE A 360 21.33 22.65 7.56
CA PHE A 360 20.80 23.53 6.52
C PHE A 360 20.22 24.81 7.12
N ARG A 361 19.38 24.71 8.16
CA ARG A 361 18.79 25.87 8.82
C ARG A 361 19.84 26.78 9.47
N GLY A 362 20.83 26.19 10.12
CA GLY A 362 21.97 26.93 10.69
C GLY A 362 22.71 27.75 9.64
N THR A 363 23.03 27.12 8.50
CA THR A 363 23.68 27.79 7.37
C THR A 363 22.80 28.92 6.81
N THR A 364 21.50 28.65 6.62
CA THR A 364 20.55 29.66 6.11
C THR A 364 20.43 30.87 7.02
N VAL A 365 20.34 30.68 8.35
CA VAL A 365 20.28 31.78 9.33
C VAL A 365 21.61 32.55 9.37
N THR A 366 22.73 31.85 9.30
CA THR A 366 24.05 32.52 9.23
C THR A 366 24.14 33.40 7.99
N ARG A 367 23.80 32.90 6.80
CA ARG A 367 23.77 33.66 5.54
C ARG A 367 22.87 34.90 5.65
N ARG A 368 21.66 34.72 6.21
CA ARG A 368 20.69 35.80 6.43
C ARG A 368 21.28 36.91 7.32
N LEU A 369 21.90 36.54 8.43
CA LEU A 369 22.52 37.49 9.37
C LEU A 369 23.71 38.18 8.75
N THR A 370 24.59 37.45 8.03
CA THR A 370 25.74 38.04 7.32
C THR A 370 25.27 39.06 6.29
N HIS A 371 24.28 38.70 5.46
CA HIS A 371 23.72 39.61 4.46
C HIS A 371 23.07 40.86 5.11
N ARG A 372 22.42 40.69 6.26
CA ARG A 372 21.89 41.84 7.01
C ARG A 372 22.99 42.69 7.60
N LEU A 373 24.04 42.06 8.14
CA LEU A 373 25.21 42.74 8.69
C LEU A 373 25.87 43.63 7.63
N GLU A 374 26.17 43.08 6.44
CA GLU A 374 26.74 43.81 5.32
C GLU A 374 25.92 45.04 4.92
N LYS A 375 24.58 44.89 4.91
CA LYS A 375 23.67 46.01 4.62
C LYS A 375 23.72 47.09 5.73
N VAL A 376 23.78 46.68 7.00
CA VAL A 376 23.86 47.57 8.15
C VAL A 376 25.19 48.30 8.14
N GLU A 377 26.31 47.62 7.94
CA GLU A 377 27.63 48.20 7.87
C GLU A 377 27.79 49.19 6.72
N ARG A 378 27.29 48.79 5.51
CA ARG A 378 27.28 49.70 4.36
C ARG A 378 26.46 50.95 4.65
N ARG A 379 25.30 50.83 5.30
CA ARG A 379 24.47 51.98 5.65
C ARG A 379 25.12 52.87 6.72
N LEU A 380 25.75 52.28 7.75
CA LEU A 380 26.51 52.99 8.76
C LEU A 380 27.64 53.79 8.12
N HIS A 381 28.41 53.15 7.23
CA HIS A 381 29.50 53.79 6.49
C HIS A 381 29.04 55.04 5.70
N LEU A 382 27.90 54.92 5.00
CA LEU A 382 27.34 56.08 4.28
C LEU A 382 26.85 57.19 5.23
N LEU A 383 26.24 56.82 6.37
CA LEU A 383 25.79 57.79 7.37
C LEU A 383 26.95 58.50 8.07
N GLU A 384 28.08 57.84 8.27
CA GLU A 384 29.31 58.44 8.80
C GLU A 384 29.80 59.53 7.88
N GLY A 385 29.91 59.26 6.57
CA GLY A 385 30.30 60.26 5.57
C GLY A 385 29.28 61.42 5.50
N LEU A 386 28.00 61.14 5.57
CA LEU A 386 26.95 62.16 5.55
C LEU A 386 27.04 63.06 6.79
N LEU A 387 27.38 62.51 7.97
CA LEU A 387 27.56 63.29 9.19
C LEU A 387 28.76 64.21 9.09
N VAL A 388 29.88 63.75 8.49
CA VAL A 388 31.06 64.62 8.22
C VAL A 388 30.66 65.77 7.32
N ALA A 389 29.90 65.52 6.23
CA ALA A 389 29.42 66.57 5.34
C ALA A 389 28.47 67.52 6.05
N PHE A 390 27.64 67.03 6.93
CA PHE A 390 26.71 67.86 7.70
C PHE A 390 27.41 68.80 8.68
N LEU A 391 28.39 68.29 9.38
CA LEU A 391 29.22 69.14 10.35
C LEU A 391 30.04 70.17 9.64
N ASN A 392 30.33 70.00 8.34
CA ASN A 392 31.17 70.90 7.54
C ASN A 392 30.42 71.46 6.32
N LEU A 393 29.14 71.75 6.46
CA LEU A 393 28.24 72.03 5.36
C LEU A 393 28.65 73.14 4.44
N ASP A 394 29.12 74.28 5.03
CA ASP A 394 29.54 75.42 4.25
C ASP A 394 30.78 75.15 3.39
N GLU A 395 31.71 74.33 3.89
CA GLU A 395 32.89 73.90 3.15
C GLU A 395 32.53 72.89 2.05
N VAL A 396 31.65 71.95 2.32
CA VAL A 396 31.16 71.01 1.34
C VAL A 396 30.48 71.74 0.18
N ILE A 397 29.58 72.68 0.45
CA ILE A 397 28.91 73.51 -0.56
C ILE A 397 29.93 74.33 -1.35
N HIS A 398 30.95 74.91 -0.68
CA HIS A 398 32.01 75.64 -1.35
C HIS A 398 32.78 74.79 -2.34
N ILE A 399 33.26 73.60 -1.90
CA ILE A 399 33.91 72.62 -2.77
C ILE A 399 33.04 72.19 -4.00
N ILE A 400 31.79 71.89 -3.77
CA ILE A 400 30.88 71.50 -4.85
C ILE A 400 30.71 72.62 -5.89
N ARG A 401 30.80 73.90 -5.49
CA ARG A 401 30.59 75.06 -6.36
C ARG A 401 31.81 75.51 -7.08
N THR A 402 33.03 75.29 -6.52
CA THR A 402 34.27 75.87 -6.98
C THR A 402 35.28 74.91 -7.59
N GLU A 403 35.20 73.63 -7.27
CA GLU A 403 36.12 72.61 -7.78
C GLU A 403 35.60 72.00 -9.08
N ASP A 404 36.47 71.74 -10.05
CA ASP A 404 36.18 71.10 -11.30
C ASP A 404 35.84 69.58 -11.12
N GLU A 405 36.46 68.95 -10.08
CA GLU A 405 36.22 67.53 -9.70
C GLU A 405 35.78 67.45 -8.21
N PRO A 406 34.55 67.86 -7.87
CA PRO A 406 34.09 67.95 -6.50
C PRO A 406 34.23 66.70 -5.67
N LYS A 407 33.99 65.52 -6.32
CA LYS A 407 34.09 64.21 -5.67
C LYS A 407 35.50 63.97 -5.12
N ARG A 408 36.51 64.14 -5.96
CA ARG A 408 37.94 63.99 -5.55
C ARG A 408 38.37 65.01 -4.46
N ALA A 409 37.90 66.22 -4.59
CA ALA A 409 38.18 67.25 -3.58
C ALA A 409 37.57 66.93 -2.21
N LEU A 410 36.31 66.41 -2.19
CA LEU A 410 35.66 65.95 -0.95
C LEU A 410 36.38 64.74 -0.34
N ILE A 411 36.80 63.76 -1.16
CA ILE A 411 37.54 62.60 -0.69
C ILE A 411 38.85 63.04 -0.04
N ALA A 412 39.63 63.90 -0.71
CA ALA A 412 40.91 64.36 -0.22
C ALA A 412 40.80 65.24 1.03
N ARG A 413 39.78 66.10 1.12
CA ARG A 413 39.59 67.04 2.21
C ARG A 413 39.09 66.43 3.51
N PHE A 414 38.15 65.45 3.39
CA PHE A 414 37.46 64.88 4.54
C PHE A 414 37.78 63.41 4.78
N GLU A 415 38.76 62.86 4.05
CA GLU A 415 39.15 61.41 4.10
C GLU A 415 38.02 60.47 3.89
N LEU A 416 37.12 60.85 2.95
CA LEU A 416 35.95 60.03 2.63
C LEU A 416 36.28 58.88 1.67
N SER A 417 35.49 57.82 1.75
CA SER A 417 35.50 56.79 0.71
C SER A 417 34.78 57.27 -0.58
N ASP A 418 35.03 56.60 -1.66
CA ASP A 418 34.38 56.89 -2.94
C ASP A 418 32.86 56.84 -2.84
N ASP A 419 32.32 55.78 -2.19
CA ASP A 419 30.88 55.59 -1.94
C ASP A 419 30.29 56.72 -1.03
N GLN A 420 31.02 57.16 -0.02
CA GLN A 420 30.59 58.26 0.85
C GLN A 420 30.52 59.59 0.11
N ALA A 421 31.54 59.90 -0.70
CA ALA A 421 31.55 61.11 -1.48
C ALA A 421 30.43 61.13 -2.53
N GLU A 422 30.20 60.02 -3.25
CA GLU A 422 29.07 59.87 -4.19
C GLU A 422 27.74 60.07 -3.50
N TYR A 423 27.54 59.41 -2.34
CA TYR A 423 26.29 59.53 -1.59
C TYR A 423 26.03 60.96 -1.10
N ILE A 424 27.09 61.72 -0.72
CA ILE A 424 26.98 63.13 -0.34
C ILE A 424 26.51 63.96 -1.53
N LEU A 425 27.10 63.76 -2.72
CA LEU A 425 26.77 64.50 -3.93
C LEU A 425 25.33 64.21 -4.40
N GLU A 426 24.83 63.00 -4.19
CA GLU A 426 23.46 62.64 -4.53
C GLU A 426 22.41 63.09 -3.48
N THR A 427 22.88 63.59 -2.34
CA THR A 427 21.98 63.98 -1.23
C THR A 427 21.16 65.19 -1.59
N LYS A 428 19.85 65.14 -1.39
CA LYS A 428 18.93 66.28 -1.61
C LYS A 428 19.16 67.37 -0.58
N LEU A 429 19.22 68.62 -1.02
CA LEU A 429 19.41 69.78 -0.14
C LEU A 429 18.49 69.84 1.08
N LYS A 430 17.26 69.41 0.96
CA LYS A 430 16.32 69.31 2.08
C LYS A 430 16.75 68.36 3.19
N GLN A 431 17.60 67.41 2.91
CA GLN A 431 18.14 66.42 3.87
C GLN A 431 19.29 66.99 4.69
N LEU A 432 19.77 68.18 4.34
CA LEU A 432 20.82 68.92 5.06
C LEU A 432 20.24 69.88 6.10
N ALA A 433 18.96 69.83 6.41
CA ALA A 433 18.34 70.64 7.46
C ALA A 433 18.71 70.16 8.86
N ARG A 434 18.80 71.05 9.84
CA ARG A 434 19.26 70.80 11.24
C ARG A 434 18.45 69.65 11.93
N LEU A 435 17.18 69.47 11.58
CA LEU A 435 16.38 68.34 12.09
C LEU A 435 16.84 66.98 11.58
N GLU A 436 17.52 66.91 10.44
CA GLU A 436 18.00 65.67 9.85
C GLU A 436 19.25 65.15 10.57
N GLU A 437 20.12 66.00 11.19
CA GLU A 437 21.25 65.57 12.01
C GLU A 437 20.81 64.63 13.15
N MET A 438 19.76 65.02 13.87
CA MET A 438 19.23 64.19 14.96
C MET A 438 18.70 62.84 14.45
N LYS A 439 18.11 62.83 13.27
CA LYS A 439 17.63 61.58 12.64
C LYS A 439 18.81 60.72 12.20
N ILE A 440 19.84 61.31 11.57
CA ILE A 440 21.04 60.58 11.14
C ILE A 440 21.74 59.94 12.35
N ARG A 441 21.94 60.69 13.44
CA ARG A 441 22.53 60.15 14.68
C ARG A 441 21.65 59.06 15.29
N GLY A 442 20.32 59.25 15.32
CA GLY A 442 19.38 58.23 15.80
C GLY A 442 19.42 56.96 14.96
N GLU A 443 19.45 57.09 13.61
CA GLU A 443 19.60 55.92 12.71
C GLU A 443 20.94 55.22 12.90
N GLN A 444 22.06 55.98 13.08
CA GLN A 444 23.39 55.42 13.37
C GLN A 444 23.39 54.61 14.66
N ASP A 445 22.82 55.17 15.75
CA ASP A 445 22.76 54.51 17.05
C ASP A 445 21.92 53.20 17.00
N GLU A 446 20.80 53.20 16.26
CA GLU A 446 19.96 52.01 16.07
C GLU A 446 20.69 50.94 15.25
N LEU A 447 21.30 51.34 14.13
CA LEU A 447 22.04 50.42 13.27
C LEU A 447 23.32 49.91 13.96
N ALA A 448 24.00 50.70 14.76
CA ALA A 448 25.18 50.26 15.54
C ALA A 448 24.76 49.18 16.57
N LYS A 449 23.64 49.38 17.27
CA LYS A 449 23.10 48.38 18.19
C LYS A 449 22.67 47.10 17.45
N GLU A 450 22.09 47.26 16.26
CA GLU A 450 21.72 46.11 15.42
C GLU A 450 22.94 45.34 14.93
N ARG A 451 23.98 46.05 14.44
CA ARG A 451 25.28 45.48 14.05
C ARG A 451 25.88 44.66 15.18
N ASP A 452 26.03 45.26 16.38
CA ASP A 452 26.63 44.59 17.53
C ASP A 452 25.82 43.37 17.98
N LYS A 453 24.50 43.45 17.91
CA LYS A 453 23.63 42.29 18.16
C LYS A 453 23.84 41.18 17.15
N ILE A 454 23.86 41.49 15.86
CA ILE A 454 24.06 40.50 14.80
C ILE A 454 25.45 39.87 14.93
N GLN A 455 26.49 40.67 15.08
CA GLN A 455 27.87 40.19 15.26
C GLN A 455 27.95 39.24 16.46
N SER A 456 27.36 39.63 17.60
CA SER A 456 27.33 38.80 18.81
C SER A 456 26.66 37.47 18.61
N ILE A 457 25.66 37.37 17.69
CA ILE A 457 25.00 36.10 17.35
C ILE A 457 25.89 35.25 16.44
N LEU A 458 26.52 35.88 15.45
CA LEU A 458 27.42 35.19 14.50
C LEU A 458 28.67 34.64 15.20
N ASP A 459 29.20 35.33 16.20
CA ASP A 459 30.37 34.92 16.97
C ASP A 459 30.08 33.84 18.01
N SER A 460 28.81 33.51 18.26
CA SER A 460 28.43 32.58 19.30
C SER A 460 27.49 31.48 18.80
N LYS A 461 27.98 30.24 18.68
CA LYS A 461 27.17 29.07 18.35
C LYS A 461 25.97 28.90 19.29
N ALA A 462 26.12 29.25 20.58
CA ALA A 462 25.02 29.14 21.54
C ALA A 462 23.91 30.17 21.26
N LYS A 463 24.26 31.40 20.91
CA LYS A 463 23.29 32.44 20.56
C LYS A 463 22.58 32.12 19.22
N LEU A 464 23.31 31.60 18.25
CA LEU A 464 22.76 31.17 16.98
C LEU A 464 21.75 30.02 17.20
N ARG A 465 22.11 29.01 18.00
CA ARG A 465 21.20 27.92 18.38
C ARG A 465 19.94 28.45 19.07
N LYS A 466 20.11 29.39 20.00
CA LYS A 466 18.98 30.02 20.69
C LYS A 466 18.06 30.74 19.70
N LEU A 467 18.60 31.50 18.75
CA LEU A 467 17.81 32.19 17.73
C LEU A 467 16.99 31.18 16.90
N ILE A 468 17.61 30.09 16.42
CA ILE A 468 16.95 29.05 15.67
C ILE A 468 15.85 28.40 16.51
N ARG A 469 16.12 28.12 17.77
CA ARG A 469 15.13 27.59 18.73
C ARG A 469 13.92 28.51 18.86
N ASP A 470 14.14 29.79 19.09
CA ASP A 470 13.08 30.77 19.29
C ASP A 470 12.21 30.91 18.03
N GLU A 471 12.80 30.84 16.83
CA GLU A 471 12.09 30.85 15.55
C GLU A 471 11.25 29.59 15.35
N LEU A 472 11.79 28.41 15.63
CA LEU A 472 11.06 27.14 15.55
C LEU A 472 9.86 27.12 16.49
N VAL A 473 10.01 27.61 17.73
CA VAL A 473 8.92 27.71 18.70
C VAL A 473 7.83 28.68 18.22
N ALA A 474 8.24 29.82 17.65
CA ALA A 474 7.31 30.80 17.11
C ALA A 474 6.50 30.24 15.92
N ASP A 475 7.17 29.55 15.00
CA ASP A 475 6.51 28.93 13.86
C ASP A 475 5.61 27.76 14.29
N ALA A 476 6.02 26.94 15.26
CA ALA A 476 5.17 25.89 15.83
C ALA A 476 3.91 26.45 16.50
N LYS A 477 4.05 27.55 17.25
CA LYS A 477 2.89 28.22 17.86
C LYS A 477 1.93 28.80 16.81
N LYS A 478 2.46 29.28 15.68
CA LYS A 478 1.65 29.90 14.61
C LYS A 478 0.93 28.87 13.74
N PHE A 479 1.58 27.77 13.40
CA PHE A 479 1.13 26.83 12.38
C PHE A 479 0.85 25.41 12.91
N GLY A 480 1.23 25.11 14.15
CA GLY A 480 1.03 23.78 14.75
C GLY A 480 -0.44 23.51 15.05
N ASP A 481 -0.81 22.25 14.87
CA ASP A 481 -2.14 21.73 15.15
C ASP A 481 -2.06 20.37 15.87
N ALA A 482 -3.21 19.83 16.24
CA ALA A 482 -3.29 18.50 16.82
C ALA A 482 -3.04 17.42 15.78
N ARG A 483 -2.52 16.26 16.24
CA ARG A 483 -2.41 15.05 15.43
C ARG A 483 -3.77 14.64 14.88
N ARG A 484 -3.82 14.27 13.61
CA ARG A 484 -5.03 13.79 12.92
C ARG A 484 -5.16 12.28 12.94
N SER A 485 -4.03 11.56 12.75
CA SER A 485 -3.99 10.10 12.72
C SER A 485 -3.53 9.53 14.07
N PRO A 486 -4.46 9.06 14.95
CA PRO A 486 -4.09 8.49 16.24
C PRO A 486 -3.32 7.18 16.06
N LEU A 487 -2.36 6.91 16.96
CA LEU A 487 -1.66 5.63 17.02
C LEU A 487 -2.38 4.72 18.02
N VAL A 488 -2.84 3.57 17.55
CA VAL A 488 -3.62 2.64 18.33
C VAL A 488 -3.11 1.21 18.14
N GLN A 489 -2.95 0.48 19.24
CA GLN A 489 -2.65 -0.95 19.12
C GLN A 489 -3.94 -1.70 18.79
N ARG A 490 -3.95 -2.38 17.66
CA ARG A 490 -5.07 -3.23 17.21
C ARG A 490 -4.56 -4.62 16.88
N GLY A 491 -5.38 -5.63 17.14
CA GLY A 491 -5.14 -6.98 16.63
C GLY A 491 -5.18 -7.03 15.10
N ALA A 492 -4.56 -8.06 14.53
CA ALA A 492 -4.64 -8.30 13.09
C ALA A 492 -6.11 -8.48 12.66
N ALA A 493 -6.49 -7.87 11.54
CA ALA A 493 -7.80 -8.07 10.95
C ALA A 493 -7.93 -9.53 10.48
N GLN A 494 -9.06 -10.18 10.80
CA GLN A 494 -9.33 -11.56 10.43
C GLN A 494 -10.52 -11.61 9.48
N ALA A 495 -10.31 -12.19 8.31
CA ALA A 495 -11.42 -12.54 7.44
C ALA A 495 -12.23 -13.67 8.11
N ILE A 496 -13.54 -13.50 8.14
CA ILE A 496 -14.42 -14.53 8.67
C ILE A 496 -14.44 -15.68 7.69
N ASP A 497 -14.31 -16.91 8.18
CA ASP A 497 -14.42 -18.09 7.32
C ASP A 497 -15.87 -18.21 6.81
N GLU A 498 -16.02 -18.37 5.49
CA GLU A 498 -17.33 -18.51 4.84
C GLU A 498 -18.15 -19.66 5.47
N THR A 499 -17.49 -20.62 6.08
CA THR A 499 -18.13 -21.77 6.74
C THR A 499 -18.79 -21.43 8.08
N GLU A 500 -18.31 -20.40 8.79
CA GLU A 500 -18.92 -19.95 10.06
C GLU A 500 -20.24 -19.20 9.86
N LEU A 501 -20.52 -18.76 8.63
CA LEU A 501 -21.65 -17.92 8.27
C LEU A 501 -22.89 -18.71 7.88
N VAL A 502 -22.72 -19.97 7.50
CA VAL A 502 -23.79 -20.83 7.00
C VAL A 502 -24.32 -21.68 8.14
N PRO A 503 -25.64 -21.68 8.41
CA PRO A 503 -26.20 -22.60 9.38
C PRO A 503 -25.80 -24.02 9.03
N SER A 504 -25.27 -24.76 9.99
CA SER A 504 -24.88 -26.17 9.76
C SER A 504 -26.10 -27.06 9.68
N GLU A 505 -26.70 -27.13 8.49
CA GLU A 505 -27.86 -27.99 8.21
C GLU A 505 -27.44 -29.34 7.60
N PRO A 506 -28.13 -30.45 7.92
CA PRO A 506 -27.91 -31.73 7.24
C PRO A 506 -28.30 -31.63 5.76
N MET A 507 -27.45 -32.14 4.89
CA MET A 507 -27.62 -32.09 3.42
C MET A 507 -27.25 -33.44 2.81
N THR A 508 -27.96 -33.83 1.75
CA THR A 508 -27.59 -34.98 0.90
C THR A 508 -27.18 -34.47 -0.47
N VAL A 509 -25.92 -34.69 -0.81
CA VAL A 509 -25.38 -34.32 -2.12
C VAL A 509 -25.54 -35.46 -3.07
N VAL A 510 -26.08 -35.21 -4.26
CA VAL A 510 -26.45 -36.23 -5.27
C VAL A 510 -25.73 -35.91 -6.58
N LEU A 511 -25.03 -36.92 -7.11
CA LEU A 511 -24.31 -36.88 -8.39
C LEU A 511 -24.99 -37.84 -9.38
N SER A 512 -25.27 -37.36 -10.59
CA SER A 512 -25.81 -38.19 -11.66
C SER A 512 -24.71 -38.78 -12.56
N GLU A 513 -25.05 -39.81 -13.35
CA GLU A 513 -24.15 -40.48 -14.31
C GLU A 513 -23.58 -39.52 -15.37
N LYS A 514 -24.35 -38.51 -15.77
CA LYS A 514 -23.89 -37.44 -16.69
C LYS A 514 -23.17 -36.28 -16.00
N GLY A 515 -22.84 -36.42 -14.71
CA GLY A 515 -22.04 -35.44 -13.97
C GLY A 515 -22.83 -34.20 -13.52
N TRP A 516 -24.18 -34.31 -13.33
CA TRP A 516 -25.00 -33.27 -12.75
C TRP A 516 -25.00 -33.36 -11.22
N ILE A 517 -24.85 -32.21 -10.55
CA ILE A 517 -24.78 -32.13 -9.10
C ILE A 517 -25.91 -31.27 -8.51
N ARG A 518 -26.44 -31.69 -7.37
CA ARG A 518 -27.45 -31.00 -6.58
C ARG A 518 -27.38 -31.42 -5.12
N ALA A 519 -27.92 -30.57 -4.22
CA ALA A 519 -27.99 -30.88 -2.81
C ALA A 519 -29.43 -30.76 -2.28
N ALA A 520 -29.86 -31.77 -1.55
CA ALA A 520 -31.15 -31.80 -0.88
C ALA A 520 -30.98 -31.56 0.62
N LYS A 521 -31.98 -30.92 1.27
CA LYS A 521 -32.05 -30.81 2.72
C LYS A 521 -32.40 -32.10 3.39
N GLY A 522 -31.71 -32.40 4.50
CA GLY A 522 -31.94 -33.64 5.28
C GLY A 522 -31.06 -34.82 4.83
N HIS A 523 -30.98 -35.84 5.71
CA HIS A 523 -30.28 -37.11 5.47
C HIS A 523 -31.21 -38.27 5.19
N ASP A 524 -32.53 -38.06 5.38
CA ASP A 524 -33.53 -39.12 5.27
C ASP A 524 -34.13 -39.24 3.88
N MET A 525 -33.67 -38.42 2.93
CA MET A 525 -34.15 -38.42 1.57
C MET A 525 -33.50 -39.56 0.77
N ASP A 526 -34.31 -40.33 0.07
CA ASP A 526 -33.83 -41.36 -0.88
C ASP A 526 -33.47 -40.70 -2.23
N PRO A 527 -32.16 -40.64 -2.61
CA PRO A 527 -31.72 -40.04 -3.86
C PRO A 527 -32.29 -40.71 -5.12
N SER A 528 -32.71 -41.98 -5.03
CA SER A 528 -33.30 -42.74 -6.17
C SER A 528 -34.67 -42.22 -6.56
N THR A 529 -35.41 -41.57 -5.65
CA THR A 529 -36.75 -41.02 -5.89
C THR A 529 -36.75 -39.67 -6.61
N LEU A 530 -35.56 -39.05 -6.79
CA LEU A 530 -35.43 -37.77 -7.49
C LEU A 530 -35.62 -37.95 -9.01
N SER A 531 -36.20 -36.93 -9.65
CA SER A 531 -36.26 -36.90 -11.12
C SER A 531 -34.88 -36.59 -11.72
N TYR A 532 -34.48 -37.34 -12.71
CA TYR A 532 -33.28 -37.15 -13.51
C TYR A 532 -33.64 -36.72 -14.92
N ARG A 533 -32.72 -36.15 -15.66
CA ARG A 533 -32.92 -35.81 -17.08
C ARG A 533 -33.05 -37.07 -17.91
N ASP A 534 -33.64 -36.95 -19.09
CA ASP A 534 -33.81 -38.10 -20.02
C ASP A 534 -32.46 -38.76 -20.31
N GLY A 535 -32.41 -40.07 -20.02
CA GLY A 535 -31.23 -40.91 -20.18
C GLY A 535 -30.10 -40.61 -19.19
N ASP A 536 -30.40 -40.01 -18.02
CA ASP A 536 -29.49 -39.85 -16.89
C ASP A 536 -30.03 -40.61 -15.67
N ALA A 537 -29.15 -41.01 -14.76
CA ALA A 537 -29.51 -41.78 -13.58
C ALA A 537 -28.63 -41.38 -12.38
N LEU A 538 -28.98 -41.89 -11.21
CA LEU A 538 -28.18 -41.71 -10.01
C LEU A 538 -26.83 -42.44 -10.14
N LEU A 539 -25.73 -41.71 -10.06
CA LEU A 539 -24.39 -42.28 -9.95
C LEU A 539 -24.03 -42.56 -8.48
N GLY A 540 -24.28 -41.61 -7.60
CA GLY A 540 -23.97 -41.73 -6.18
C GLY A 540 -24.44 -40.54 -5.36
N SER A 541 -24.47 -40.74 -4.05
CA SER A 541 -24.81 -39.69 -3.10
C SER A 541 -23.96 -39.77 -1.84
N VAL A 542 -23.83 -38.65 -1.14
CA VAL A 542 -23.14 -38.57 0.16
C VAL A 542 -23.90 -37.67 1.11
N ARG A 543 -23.96 -38.07 2.39
CA ARG A 543 -24.48 -37.26 3.48
C ARG A 543 -23.39 -36.25 3.90
N ALA A 544 -23.75 -34.99 4.04
CA ALA A 544 -22.86 -33.92 4.40
C ALA A 544 -23.61 -32.88 5.23
N ARG A 545 -22.89 -31.90 5.73
CA ARG A 545 -23.46 -30.66 6.28
C ARG A 545 -23.28 -29.52 5.30
N SER A 546 -24.15 -28.53 5.35
CA SER A 546 -24.05 -27.33 4.50
C SER A 546 -22.68 -26.64 4.57
N THR A 547 -22.03 -26.67 5.74
CA THR A 547 -20.71 -26.09 6.01
C THR A 547 -19.53 -26.95 5.55
N GLN A 548 -19.76 -28.23 5.22
CA GLN A 548 -18.70 -29.13 4.79
C GLN A 548 -18.40 -29.00 3.30
N GLN A 549 -17.23 -29.50 2.92
CA GLN A 549 -16.89 -29.70 1.50
C GLN A 549 -17.34 -31.06 0.99
N VAL A 550 -17.61 -31.14 -0.30
CA VAL A 550 -17.77 -32.39 -1.04
C VAL A 550 -16.66 -32.46 -2.08
N ALA A 551 -16.00 -33.60 -2.14
CA ALA A 551 -14.98 -33.93 -3.14
C ALA A 551 -15.54 -34.88 -4.20
N PHE A 552 -15.14 -34.67 -5.45
CA PHE A 552 -15.48 -35.49 -6.61
C PHE A 552 -14.21 -36.07 -7.20
N LEU A 553 -14.23 -37.32 -7.60
CA LEU A 553 -13.10 -37.95 -8.29
C LEU A 553 -13.50 -38.25 -9.73
N ASP A 554 -12.65 -37.91 -10.67
CA ASP A 554 -12.84 -38.19 -12.08
C ASP A 554 -12.20 -39.52 -12.52
N SER A 555 -12.44 -39.91 -13.78
CA SER A 555 -11.91 -41.13 -14.37
C SER A 555 -10.38 -41.18 -14.46
N GLU A 556 -9.71 -40.07 -14.34
CA GLU A 556 -8.24 -39.93 -14.35
C GLU A 556 -7.63 -39.92 -12.92
N GLY A 557 -8.46 -40.06 -11.88
CA GLY A 557 -8.01 -40.09 -10.48
C GLY A 557 -7.70 -38.72 -9.91
N ARG A 558 -8.27 -37.65 -10.50
CA ARG A 558 -8.15 -36.29 -9.97
C ARG A 558 -9.32 -35.98 -9.05
N ALA A 559 -9.05 -35.22 -7.99
CA ALA A 559 -10.06 -34.76 -7.05
C ALA A 559 -10.37 -33.26 -7.27
N TYR A 560 -11.64 -32.93 -7.14
CA TYR A 560 -12.21 -31.58 -7.22
C TYR A 560 -13.09 -31.38 -6.01
N SER A 561 -13.13 -30.18 -5.41
CA SER A 561 -13.99 -29.97 -4.24
C SER A 561 -14.70 -28.62 -4.27
N THR A 562 -15.86 -28.57 -3.61
CA THR A 562 -16.65 -27.35 -3.40
C THR A 562 -17.42 -27.42 -2.09
N LEU A 563 -17.85 -26.27 -1.58
CA LEU A 563 -18.70 -26.18 -0.38
C LEU A 563 -20.12 -26.64 -0.70
N VAL A 564 -20.70 -27.42 0.19
CA VAL A 564 -22.04 -28.04 -0.03
C VAL A 564 -23.13 -26.97 -0.14
N HIS A 565 -23.10 -25.91 0.64
CA HIS A 565 -24.11 -24.85 0.58
C HIS A 565 -24.12 -24.07 -0.75
N THR A 566 -23.03 -24.16 -1.53
CA THR A 566 -22.95 -23.49 -2.85
C THR A 566 -23.60 -24.30 -3.96
N LEU A 567 -23.99 -25.56 -3.69
CA LEU A 567 -24.61 -26.44 -4.66
C LEU A 567 -26.07 -26.05 -4.91
N PRO A 568 -26.58 -26.26 -6.14
CA PRO A 568 -27.96 -25.99 -6.45
C PRO A 568 -28.90 -26.91 -5.67
N SER A 569 -30.10 -26.39 -5.35
CA SER A 569 -31.13 -27.17 -4.64
C SER A 569 -31.61 -28.35 -5.48
N ALA A 570 -31.91 -29.48 -4.82
CA ALA A 570 -32.49 -30.68 -5.44
C ALA A 570 -33.96 -30.52 -5.92
N ARG A 571 -34.57 -29.33 -5.76
CA ARG A 571 -35.88 -29.02 -6.37
C ARG A 571 -35.83 -28.95 -7.91
N GLY A 572 -34.62 -28.73 -8.48
CA GLY A 572 -34.35 -28.72 -9.91
C GLY A 572 -33.43 -29.87 -10.33
N ASN A 573 -33.04 -29.89 -11.60
CA ASN A 573 -32.15 -30.92 -12.15
C ASN A 573 -30.67 -30.73 -11.74
N GLY A 574 -30.35 -29.66 -11.00
CA GLY A 574 -28.98 -29.36 -10.64
C GLY A 574 -28.21 -28.63 -11.74
N GLU A 575 -26.89 -28.68 -11.69
CA GLU A 575 -25.98 -28.11 -12.69
C GLU A 575 -24.86 -29.11 -13.04
N PRO A 576 -24.29 -29.02 -14.25
CA PRO A 576 -23.17 -29.87 -14.62
C PRO A 576 -21.89 -29.46 -13.88
N LEU A 577 -21.15 -30.43 -13.33
CA LEU A 577 -19.88 -30.20 -12.66
C LEU A 577 -18.82 -29.52 -13.57
N THR A 578 -18.93 -29.73 -14.90
CA THR A 578 -18.08 -29.06 -15.89
C THR A 578 -18.31 -27.56 -15.99
N GLY A 579 -19.40 -27.04 -15.45
CA GLY A 579 -19.62 -25.59 -15.27
C GLY A 579 -18.85 -25.00 -14.10
N ARG A 580 -18.45 -25.81 -13.12
CA ARG A 580 -17.63 -25.38 -11.96
C ARG A 580 -16.15 -25.70 -12.10
N PHE A 581 -15.85 -26.85 -12.72
CA PHE A 581 -14.51 -27.41 -12.84
C PHE A 581 -14.12 -27.56 -14.31
N SER A 582 -12.81 -27.67 -14.54
CA SER A 582 -12.24 -27.86 -15.88
C SER A 582 -11.49 -29.20 -15.93
N PRO A 583 -12.22 -30.34 -15.97
CA PRO A 583 -11.62 -31.66 -16.10
C PRO A 583 -10.91 -31.84 -17.45
N ALA A 584 -9.99 -32.78 -17.55
CA ALA A 584 -9.35 -33.12 -18.82
C ALA A 584 -10.39 -33.54 -19.88
N PRO A 585 -10.16 -33.22 -21.17
CA PRO A 585 -11.08 -33.65 -22.24
C PRO A 585 -11.32 -35.17 -22.22
N GLY A 586 -12.59 -35.59 -22.21
CA GLY A 586 -12.98 -36.96 -22.16
C GLY A 586 -13.02 -37.64 -20.80
N SER A 587 -12.62 -36.93 -19.71
CA SER A 587 -12.79 -37.46 -18.35
C SER A 587 -14.22 -37.29 -17.86
N ALA A 588 -14.70 -38.25 -17.05
CA ALA A 588 -16.01 -38.25 -16.42
C ALA A 588 -15.86 -38.30 -14.89
N PHE A 589 -16.79 -37.66 -14.17
CA PHE A 589 -16.85 -37.77 -12.71
C PHE A 589 -17.41 -39.16 -12.33
N MET A 590 -16.66 -39.88 -11.51
CA MET A 590 -16.93 -41.29 -11.20
C MET A 590 -17.52 -41.49 -9.80
N THR A 591 -17.27 -40.60 -8.86
CA THR A 591 -17.69 -40.76 -7.47
C THR A 591 -17.54 -39.45 -6.68
N LEU A 592 -18.10 -39.43 -5.47
CA LEU A 592 -18.03 -38.33 -4.54
C LEU A 592 -17.76 -38.82 -3.11
N ALA A 593 -17.19 -37.94 -2.30
CA ALA A 593 -16.94 -38.16 -0.88
C ALA A 593 -17.14 -36.86 -0.10
N SER A 594 -17.55 -36.94 1.17
CA SER A 594 -17.61 -35.82 2.09
C SER A 594 -17.30 -36.30 3.52
N GLY A 595 -16.69 -35.45 4.30
CA GLY A 595 -16.33 -35.76 5.67
C GLY A 595 -15.65 -34.57 6.33
N GLU A 596 -15.21 -34.75 7.55
CA GLU A 596 -14.32 -33.79 8.25
C GLU A 596 -12.89 -33.89 7.72
N ASN A 597 -12.07 -32.88 7.86
CA ASN A 597 -10.70 -32.86 7.35
C ASN A 597 -9.89 -34.10 7.76
N ALA A 598 -10.04 -34.55 9.00
CA ALA A 598 -9.34 -35.69 9.54
C ALA A 598 -9.94 -37.06 9.16
N THR A 599 -11.13 -37.08 8.52
CA THR A 599 -11.81 -38.35 8.11
C THR A 599 -10.91 -39.09 7.12
N ARG A 600 -10.69 -40.38 7.40
CA ARG A 600 -9.88 -41.24 6.55
C ARG A 600 -10.75 -41.95 5.53
N PHE A 601 -10.26 -42.04 4.31
CA PHE A 601 -10.88 -42.74 3.19
C PHE A 601 -9.88 -43.72 2.58
N VAL A 602 -10.33 -44.92 2.26
CA VAL A 602 -9.60 -45.78 1.34
C VAL A 602 -9.93 -45.37 -0.09
N LEU A 603 -8.89 -44.97 -0.84
CA LEU A 603 -8.98 -44.79 -2.29
C LEU A 603 -8.45 -46.01 -2.98
N ALA A 604 -9.22 -46.55 -3.92
CA ALA A 604 -8.83 -47.76 -4.63
C ALA A 604 -9.17 -47.71 -6.12
N SER A 605 -8.53 -48.56 -6.88
CA SER A 605 -8.72 -48.69 -8.32
C SER A 605 -9.23 -50.11 -8.70
N THR A 606 -9.89 -50.20 -9.85
CA THR A 606 -10.43 -51.48 -10.39
C THR A 606 -9.34 -52.54 -10.64
N HIS A 607 -8.05 -52.16 -10.65
CA HIS A 607 -6.93 -53.11 -10.75
C HIS A 607 -6.36 -53.53 -9.36
N GLY A 608 -7.08 -53.14 -8.27
CA GLY A 608 -6.77 -53.60 -6.91
C GLY A 608 -5.62 -52.88 -6.21
N TYR A 609 -5.26 -51.69 -6.64
CA TYR A 609 -4.32 -50.80 -5.94
C TYR A 609 -5.07 -49.75 -5.15
N GLY A 610 -4.53 -49.36 -3.98
CA GLY A 610 -5.15 -48.33 -3.18
C GLY A 610 -4.29 -47.95 -1.96
N PHE A 611 -4.76 -46.94 -1.24
CA PHE A 611 -4.14 -46.40 -0.04
C PHE A 611 -5.20 -45.68 0.83
N VAL A 612 -4.87 -45.41 2.06
CA VAL A 612 -5.68 -44.60 2.96
C VAL A 612 -5.22 -43.13 2.83
N THR A 613 -6.17 -42.21 2.78
CA THR A 613 -5.90 -40.76 2.76
C THR A 613 -6.88 -40.02 3.61
N ARG A 614 -6.51 -38.79 4.08
CA ARG A 614 -7.46 -37.92 4.79
C ARG A 614 -8.28 -37.10 3.81
N PHE A 615 -9.47 -36.73 4.25
CA PHE A 615 -10.39 -35.91 3.44
C PHE A 615 -9.75 -34.58 3.02
N GLU A 616 -8.98 -33.92 3.91
CA GLU A 616 -8.27 -32.69 3.59
C GLU A 616 -7.39 -32.81 2.33
N ASN A 617 -6.85 -33.98 2.04
CA ASN A 617 -6.06 -34.22 0.84
C ASN A 617 -6.91 -34.25 -0.45
N LEU A 618 -8.18 -34.60 -0.34
CA LEU A 618 -9.14 -34.59 -1.47
C LEU A 618 -9.64 -33.20 -1.80
N THR A 619 -9.40 -32.22 -0.94
CA THR A 619 -9.87 -30.84 -1.12
C THR A 619 -8.83 -29.96 -1.79
N GLY A 620 -9.27 -28.95 -2.56
CA GLY A 620 -8.39 -27.99 -3.23
C GLY A 620 -9.18 -26.93 -3.99
N ARG A 621 -8.53 -25.77 -4.22
CA ARG A 621 -9.13 -24.63 -4.93
C ARG A 621 -8.93 -24.65 -6.44
N ASN A 622 -8.18 -25.61 -6.97
CA ASN A 622 -7.84 -25.66 -8.39
C ASN A 622 -9.00 -26.22 -9.23
N LYS A 623 -9.52 -25.44 -10.17
CA LYS A 623 -10.58 -25.85 -11.09
C LYS A 623 -10.18 -27.02 -12.01
N ALA A 624 -8.88 -27.20 -12.30
CA ALA A 624 -8.34 -28.31 -13.08
C ALA A 624 -8.17 -29.60 -12.26
N GLY A 625 -8.57 -29.61 -10.99
CA GLY A 625 -8.46 -30.72 -10.05
C GLY A 625 -7.02 -30.99 -9.57
N LYS A 626 -6.89 -31.79 -8.52
CA LYS A 626 -5.64 -32.25 -7.90
C LYS A 626 -5.46 -33.73 -8.19
N ALA A 627 -4.29 -34.14 -8.71
CA ALA A 627 -3.99 -35.57 -8.92
C ALA A 627 -3.90 -36.29 -7.57
N MET A 628 -4.74 -37.30 -7.35
CA MET A 628 -4.85 -38.07 -6.11
C MET A 628 -4.47 -39.53 -6.29
N LEU A 629 -5.16 -40.23 -7.19
CA LEU A 629 -4.95 -41.65 -7.43
C LEU A 629 -4.29 -41.86 -8.80
N ASN A 630 -3.05 -42.34 -8.80
CA ASN A 630 -2.34 -42.69 -10.04
C ASN A 630 -2.85 -44.03 -10.60
N LEU A 631 -3.65 -43.96 -11.66
CA LEU A 631 -4.25 -45.11 -12.28
C LEU A 631 -3.28 -45.81 -13.23
N THR A 632 -3.38 -47.14 -13.29
CA THR A 632 -2.75 -47.93 -14.35
C THR A 632 -3.63 -47.94 -15.60
N SER A 633 -3.05 -48.12 -16.78
CA SER A 633 -3.79 -48.13 -18.06
C SER A 633 -5.01 -49.09 -18.01
N GLY A 634 -6.19 -48.58 -18.36
CA GLY A 634 -7.45 -49.33 -18.31
C GLY A 634 -8.11 -49.46 -16.93
N SER A 635 -7.48 -48.92 -15.88
CA SER A 635 -8.05 -48.90 -14.52
C SER A 635 -8.99 -47.74 -14.31
N LYS A 636 -10.01 -47.89 -13.46
CA LYS A 636 -10.94 -46.83 -13.04
C LYS A 636 -10.90 -46.65 -11.53
N VAL A 637 -11.30 -45.47 -11.08
CA VAL A 637 -11.49 -45.16 -9.66
C VAL A 637 -12.71 -45.91 -9.11
N LEU A 638 -12.56 -46.46 -7.90
CA LEU A 638 -13.69 -47.01 -7.13
C LEU A 638 -14.23 -45.95 -6.16
N THR A 639 -15.47 -46.15 -5.69
CA THR A 639 -16.08 -45.31 -4.66
C THR A 639 -15.22 -45.34 -3.40
N PRO A 640 -14.80 -44.18 -2.87
CA PRO A 640 -14.06 -44.11 -1.62
C PRO A 640 -14.89 -44.62 -0.44
N ALA A 641 -14.28 -45.38 0.45
CA ALA A 641 -14.97 -45.85 1.65
C ALA A 641 -14.31 -45.26 2.91
N VAL A 642 -15.11 -44.88 3.89
CA VAL A 642 -14.65 -44.30 5.17
C VAL A 642 -13.97 -45.39 5.99
N VAL A 643 -12.78 -45.11 6.51
CA VAL A 643 -12.06 -45.89 7.52
C VAL A 643 -12.25 -45.20 8.86
N ALA A 644 -13.10 -45.79 9.72
CA ALA A 644 -13.45 -45.17 10.99
C ALA A 644 -12.31 -45.31 12.01
N ASN A 645 -11.72 -46.51 12.09
CA ASN A 645 -10.58 -46.79 12.95
C ASN A 645 -9.57 -47.71 12.24
N PRO A 646 -8.40 -47.20 11.84
CA PRO A 646 -7.36 -47.96 11.13
C PRO A 646 -6.87 -49.23 11.89
N ASP A 647 -6.94 -49.22 13.23
CA ASP A 647 -6.43 -50.31 14.06
C ASP A 647 -7.39 -51.50 14.17
N THR A 648 -8.70 -51.24 13.97
CA THR A 648 -9.75 -52.26 14.14
C THR A 648 -10.51 -52.60 12.85
N ASP A 649 -10.55 -51.67 11.89
CA ASP A 649 -11.29 -51.87 10.65
C ASP A 649 -10.57 -52.86 9.71
N ARG A 650 -11.37 -53.59 8.98
CA ARG A 650 -10.89 -54.47 7.90
C ARG A 650 -11.23 -53.87 6.54
N ILE A 651 -10.22 -53.73 5.68
CA ILE A 651 -10.42 -53.35 4.29
C ILE A 651 -10.85 -54.64 3.55
N VAL A 652 -12.03 -54.62 2.95
CA VAL A 652 -12.55 -55.73 2.21
C VAL A 652 -12.65 -55.39 0.73
N ALA A 653 -11.98 -56.15 -0.11
CA ALA A 653 -12.01 -56.02 -1.57
C ALA A 653 -12.64 -57.26 -2.21
N VAL A 654 -13.47 -57.02 -3.22
CA VAL A 654 -14.09 -58.13 -3.98
C VAL A 654 -13.89 -57.95 -5.48
N THR A 655 -13.58 -59.05 -6.16
CA THR A 655 -13.46 -59.07 -7.62
C THR A 655 -14.78 -59.45 -8.31
N SER A 656 -14.92 -59.12 -9.59
CA SER A 656 -16.09 -59.51 -10.43
C SER A 656 -16.26 -61.01 -10.58
N SER A 657 -15.24 -61.82 -10.30
CA SER A 657 -15.30 -63.29 -10.26
C SER A 657 -15.54 -63.85 -8.86
N GLY A 658 -15.88 -63.01 -7.88
CA GLY A 658 -16.27 -63.43 -6.55
C GLY A 658 -15.12 -63.80 -5.62
N ASN A 659 -13.87 -63.38 -5.89
CA ASN A 659 -12.79 -63.50 -4.90
C ASN A 659 -12.92 -62.35 -3.92
N LEU A 660 -13.07 -62.64 -2.64
CA LEU A 660 -13.17 -61.69 -1.54
C LEU A 660 -11.92 -61.84 -0.65
N LEU A 661 -11.32 -60.67 -0.34
CA LEU A 661 -10.15 -60.58 0.56
C LEU A 661 -10.41 -59.53 1.63
N ALA A 662 -10.23 -59.91 2.88
CA ALA A 662 -10.23 -58.98 4.00
C ALA A 662 -8.80 -58.83 4.54
N ILE A 663 -8.37 -57.63 4.76
CA ILE A 663 -7.05 -57.30 5.35
C ILE A 663 -7.21 -56.27 6.48
N PRO A 664 -6.35 -56.16 7.49
CA PRO A 664 -6.34 -55.06 8.44
C PRO A 664 -6.19 -53.74 7.71
N ALA A 665 -6.89 -52.69 8.14
CA ALA A 665 -6.78 -51.38 7.51
C ALA A 665 -5.37 -50.76 7.70
N SER A 666 -4.68 -51.14 8.78
CA SER A 666 -3.30 -50.77 9.05
C SER A 666 -2.28 -51.30 8.04
N ASP A 667 -2.62 -52.32 7.25
CA ASP A 667 -1.78 -52.85 6.17
C ASP A 667 -1.66 -51.93 4.97
N LEU A 668 -2.53 -50.92 4.86
CA LEU A 668 -2.48 -49.91 3.79
C LEU A 668 -1.76 -48.66 4.27
N PRO A 669 -0.84 -48.11 3.47
CA PRO A 669 -0.18 -46.88 3.81
C PRO A 669 -1.17 -45.69 3.78
N GLU A 670 -1.01 -44.75 4.73
CA GLU A 670 -1.64 -43.45 4.66
C GLU A 670 -0.79 -42.54 3.77
N LEU A 671 -1.32 -42.07 2.65
CA LEU A 671 -0.59 -41.26 1.66
C LEU A 671 -1.43 -40.02 1.26
N ASP A 672 -0.75 -38.94 0.95
CA ASP A 672 -1.41 -37.72 0.44
C ASP A 672 -1.88 -37.90 -1.00
N LYS A 673 -1.17 -38.67 -1.81
CA LYS A 673 -1.46 -39.02 -3.20
C LYS A 673 -0.56 -40.17 -3.68
N GLY A 674 -0.97 -40.86 -4.72
CA GLY A 674 -0.12 -41.89 -5.35
C GLY A 674 -0.88 -43.03 -5.99
N LYS A 675 -0.20 -44.10 -6.32
CA LYS A 675 -0.81 -45.36 -6.81
C LYS A 675 -1.30 -46.22 -5.65
N GLY A 676 -0.67 -46.07 -4.48
CA GLY A 676 -0.86 -46.94 -3.34
C GLY A 676 -0.28 -48.35 -3.53
N ASN A 677 -0.59 -49.22 -2.57
CA ASN A 677 -0.19 -50.61 -2.56
C ASN A 677 -1.26 -51.52 -3.15
N LYS A 678 -0.86 -52.70 -3.60
CA LYS A 678 -1.80 -53.67 -4.10
C LYS A 678 -2.59 -54.25 -2.93
N ILE A 679 -3.93 -54.17 -2.99
CA ILE A 679 -4.87 -54.69 -1.99
C ILE A 679 -5.13 -56.15 -2.24
N ILE A 680 -5.64 -56.47 -3.44
CA ILE A 680 -6.01 -57.84 -3.88
C ILE A 680 -5.34 -58.16 -5.21
N GLU A 681 -4.90 -59.40 -5.41
CA GLU A 681 -4.26 -59.84 -6.64
C GLU A 681 -5.26 -60.19 -7.71
N ILE A 682 -5.12 -59.60 -8.89
CA ILE A 682 -5.72 -60.03 -10.14
C ILE A 682 -4.58 -60.44 -11.07
N PRO A 683 -4.50 -61.72 -11.51
CA PRO A 683 -3.45 -62.14 -12.43
C PRO A 683 -3.46 -61.33 -13.73
N LYS A 684 -2.30 -60.96 -14.23
CA LYS A 684 -2.14 -60.13 -15.43
C LYS A 684 -2.98 -60.65 -16.63
N ALA A 685 -3.03 -61.97 -16.80
CA ALA A 685 -3.81 -62.60 -17.88
C ALA A 685 -5.32 -62.44 -17.71
N LYS A 686 -5.82 -62.11 -16.53
CA LYS A 686 -7.25 -61.94 -16.24
C LYS A 686 -7.70 -60.46 -16.14
N LEU A 687 -6.76 -59.50 -16.18
CA LEU A 687 -7.09 -58.06 -16.08
C LEU A 687 -8.06 -57.54 -17.16
N ALA A 688 -8.16 -58.22 -18.30
CA ALA A 688 -9.12 -57.90 -19.35
C ALA A 688 -10.58 -58.33 -19.01
N THR A 689 -10.74 -59.35 -18.17
CA THR A 689 -12.04 -59.96 -17.88
C THR A 689 -12.46 -59.87 -16.41
N GLU A 690 -11.52 -59.59 -15.52
CA GLU A 690 -11.74 -59.50 -14.09
C GLU A 690 -11.26 -58.14 -13.54
N ARG A 691 -12.06 -57.55 -12.67
CA ARG A 691 -11.78 -56.28 -12.03
C ARG A 691 -12.21 -56.31 -10.56
N VAL A 692 -11.65 -55.46 -9.76
CA VAL A 692 -12.21 -55.15 -8.43
C VAL A 692 -13.51 -54.39 -8.63
N VAL A 693 -14.58 -54.84 -7.99
CA VAL A 693 -15.93 -54.24 -8.06
C VAL A 693 -16.09 -53.18 -6.99
N ALA A 694 -15.64 -53.48 -5.77
CA ALA A 694 -15.74 -52.58 -4.64
C ALA A 694 -14.63 -52.84 -3.63
N VAL A 695 -14.25 -51.76 -2.90
CA VAL A 695 -13.41 -51.83 -1.73
C VAL A 695 -14.10 -51.02 -0.61
N VAL A 696 -14.35 -51.68 0.53
CA VAL A 696 -15.02 -51.06 1.68
C VAL A 696 -14.22 -51.30 2.95
N ALA A 697 -14.43 -50.50 3.98
CA ALA A 697 -13.90 -50.73 5.32
C ALA A 697 -15.04 -51.17 6.25
N VAL A 698 -14.85 -52.28 6.94
CA VAL A 698 -15.84 -52.85 7.87
C VAL A 698 -15.24 -52.86 9.27
N GLY A 699 -15.89 -52.12 10.21
CA GLY A 699 -15.51 -52.05 11.60
C GLY A 699 -16.13 -53.09 12.49
N PRO A 700 -15.64 -53.32 13.70
CA PRO A 700 -16.28 -54.17 14.71
C PRO A 700 -17.73 -53.71 14.98
N GLY A 701 -18.71 -54.63 14.87
CA GLY A 701 -20.13 -54.28 15.04
C GLY A 701 -20.88 -53.98 13.77
N ASN A 702 -20.19 -53.85 12.63
CA ASN A 702 -20.81 -53.69 11.32
C ASN A 702 -20.86 -55.01 10.56
N SER A 703 -21.72 -55.10 9.59
CA SER A 703 -21.80 -56.24 8.67
C SER A 703 -21.60 -55.82 7.22
N LEU A 704 -21.05 -56.72 6.42
CA LEU A 704 -20.82 -56.55 4.99
C LEU A 704 -21.99 -57.16 4.21
N LEU A 705 -22.62 -56.36 3.40
CA LEU A 705 -23.61 -56.83 2.45
C LEU A 705 -22.96 -57.04 1.08
N VAL A 706 -23.01 -58.27 0.59
CA VAL A 706 -22.56 -58.65 -0.76
C VAL A 706 -23.79 -58.78 -1.67
N ARG A 707 -23.82 -58.00 -2.75
CA ARG A 707 -24.92 -58.00 -3.71
C ARG A 707 -24.53 -58.75 -4.99
N SER A 708 -25.42 -59.68 -5.40
CA SER A 708 -25.29 -60.46 -6.64
C SER A 708 -26.67 -60.61 -7.32
N GLY A 709 -26.94 -59.76 -8.31
CA GLY A 709 -28.29 -59.61 -8.90
C GLY A 709 -29.29 -59.10 -7.85
N GLN A 710 -30.42 -59.80 -7.70
CA GLN A 710 -31.46 -59.50 -6.69
C GLN A 710 -31.18 -60.10 -5.31
N ARG A 711 -30.03 -60.77 -5.12
CA ARG A 711 -29.69 -61.46 -3.87
C ARG A 711 -28.69 -60.58 -3.05
N THR A 712 -28.92 -60.58 -1.72
CA THR A 712 -28.01 -59.96 -0.76
C THR A 712 -27.57 -61.01 0.28
N MET A 713 -26.26 -61.10 0.50
CA MET A 713 -25.67 -61.97 1.53
C MET A 713 -25.06 -61.03 2.60
N ASN A 714 -25.45 -61.28 3.84
CA ASN A 714 -24.90 -60.57 4.97
C ASN A 714 -23.76 -61.35 5.60
N LEU A 715 -22.59 -60.74 5.75
CA LEU A 715 -21.41 -61.29 6.43
C LEU A 715 -21.11 -60.42 7.64
N SER A 716 -21.22 -60.96 8.84
CA SER A 716 -20.84 -60.25 10.06
C SER A 716 -19.32 -59.98 10.07
N TYR A 717 -18.88 -59.06 10.90
CA TYR A 717 -17.45 -58.81 11.08
C TYR A 717 -16.66 -60.08 11.46
N LYS A 718 -17.28 -61.03 12.20
CA LYS A 718 -16.74 -62.35 12.53
C LYS A 718 -16.66 -63.26 11.31
N ASP A 719 -17.64 -63.25 10.42
CA ASP A 719 -17.63 -64.11 9.23
C ASP A 719 -16.53 -63.71 8.24
N LEU A 720 -16.08 -62.43 8.29
CA LEU A 720 -14.95 -61.97 7.52
C LEU A 720 -13.60 -62.60 7.92
N GLU A 721 -13.53 -63.32 9.06
CA GLU A 721 -12.36 -64.09 9.46
C GLU A 721 -12.00 -65.20 8.47
N ALA A 722 -13.03 -65.80 7.84
CA ALA A 722 -12.87 -66.80 6.78
C ALA A 722 -12.24 -66.26 5.50
N TYR A 723 -12.24 -64.93 5.32
CA TYR A 723 -11.71 -64.20 4.16
C TYR A 723 -10.45 -63.40 4.47
N LEU A 724 -9.92 -63.50 5.71
CA LEU A 724 -8.70 -62.86 6.07
C LEU A 724 -7.52 -63.45 5.28
N GLY A 725 -6.66 -62.57 4.82
CA GLY A 725 -5.43 -62.94 4.11
C GLY A 725 -4.38 -61.86 4.10
N SER A 726 -3.22 -62.19 3.60
CA SER A 726 -2.16 -61.21 3.42
C SER A 726 -2.53 -60.25 2.24
N ARG A 727 -2.14 -58.97 2.39
CA ARG A 727 -2.26 -58.00 1.31
C ARG A 727 -1.62 -58.51 0.02
N ALA A 728 -2.26 -58.20 -1.14
CA ALA A 728 -1.84 -58.67 -2.46
C ALA A 728 -2.02 -60.20 -2.69
N SER A 729 -2.74 -60.91 -1.83
CA SER A 729 -3.22 -62.26 -2.12
C SER A 729 -4.47 -62.24 -3.01
N ARG A 730 -4.81 -63.44 -3.54
CA ARG A 730 -6.00 -63.60 -4.44
C ARG A 730 -7.32 -63.48 -3.70
N GLY A 731 -7.33 -63.71 -2.39
CA GLY A 731 -8.52 -63.90 -1.58
C GLY A 731 -9.24 -65.23 -1.79
N HIS A 732 -10.36 -65.40 -1.11
CA HIS A 732 -11.15 -66.63 -1.12
C HIS A 732 -12.42 -66.45 -1.98
N LEU A 733 -12.81 -67.52 -2.69
CA LEU A 733 -14.02 -67.49 -3.49
C LEU A 733 -15.27 -67.49 -2.60
N LEU A 734 -16.21 -66.62 -2.92
CA LEU A 734 -17.57 -66.65 -2.33
C LEU A 734 -18.28 -67.96 -2.68
N PRO A 735 -19.28 -68.39 -1.87
CA PRO A 735 -20.06 -69.60 -2.12
C PRO A 735 -20.65 -69.68 -3.52
N ARG A 736 -20.93 -70.92 -4.02
CA ARG A 736 -21.57 -71.09 -5.34
C ARG A 736 -22.89 -70.33 -5.42
N GLY A 737 -23.08 -69.58 -6.50
CA GLY A 737 -24.25 -68.71 -6.72
C GLY A 737 -24.01 -67.24 -6.29
N TRP A 738 -22.88 -66.90 -5.64
CA TRP A 738 -22.49 -65.55 -5.19
C TRP A 738 -21.25 -65.03 -5.90
N GLN A 739 -20.79 -65.69 -6.94
CA GLN A 739 -19.52 -65.39 -7.60
C GLN A 739 -19.61 -64.19 -8.59
N LYS A 740 -20.82 -63.79 -9.01
CA LYS A 740 -21.05 -62.59 -9.83
C LYS A 740 -21.42 -61.43 -8.93
N VAL A 741 -20.39 -60.79 -8.33
CA VAL A 741 -20.62 -59.66 -7.41
C VAL A 741 -20.81 -58.37 -8.19
N GLU A 742 -21.85 -57.61 -7.82
CA GLU A 742 -22.19 -56.31 -8.40
C GLU A 742 -21.84 -55.14 -7.46
N GLY A 743 -21.73 -55.37 -6.15
CA GLY A 743 -21.39 -54.33 -5.19
C GLY A 743 -21.25 -54.83 -3.77
N LEU A 744 -20.62 -54.02 -2.94
CA LEU A 744 -20.53 -54.15 -1.49
C LEU A 744 -21.16 -52.94 -0.83
N SER A 745 -21.82 -53.12 0.31
CA SER A 745 -22.21 -52.04 1.22
C SER A 745 -21.98 -52.51 2.67
N VAL A 746 -21.84 -51.54 3.59
CA VAL A 746 -21.62 -51.78 5.02
C VAL A 746 -22.85 -51.30 5.77
N GLU A 747 -23.37 -52.13 6.66
CA GLU A 747 -24.48 -51.83 7.56
C GLU A 747 -24.06 -51.90 9.04
#